data_55f80c4669a20eccb65a3fe72e642195
#
_entry.id   55f80c4669a20eccb65a3fe72e642195
#
_cell.length_a   1.000
_cell.length_b   1.000
_cell.length_c   1.000
_cell.angle_alpha   90.00
_cell.angle_beta   90.00
_cell.angle_gamma   90.00
#
_symmetry.space_group_name_H-M   'P 1'
#
loop_
_entity.id
_entity.type
_entity.pdbx_description
1 polymer ?
#
loop_
_entity_poly.entity_id
_entity_poly.type
_entity_poly.pdbx_seq_one_letter_code
_entity_poly.pdbx_strand_id
1 'polypeptide(L)'
;MDKAKEVGMSLSRRSLMSRLMMALGSSRVGKAEARELAPGHLTGLDQPSDRAQYGATQAGGNTGVAGYIRPGTIEVVQQEFEVVVVGGGISGTCAAISAARNGARVALVHERSTLGGNSSSEVRLYPEDTCDFTPWIRESGLLEEIRAEERVRNWEPYIEGMMNCHWDLVLYEWATRENNLTLFLNTTMREVRMLDDAHILALHGAQLGTEKEFIIKGALFIDATGDGVLGYRAGADFRWGAEPYETYQEPLARELPSDQLMGNTLYFRARNTGTPVEFRKPEWAAEFDTEADLTERDHGGLDLLDNSTIETGYWWIEVGVPLHPIKDNEKIRHEALRQLLGVWDHIKNRCTADQVRARAANYALEFVGFWPYKRESRRIIGDYVLRQEDVRNPPIRDDDIAYGGWGIDIHVPGGILQRRTPPYPEPSSDANWPKLGTIPYGIPLRCCYSRNILNLLMAGRTISTSYIAFSSSRVLTTGAVVGQAVGAAAALCRRYSCAPKDLVGSRAAELQQLLVKQDGFIPGVANRDLRDLARSAQATASSEGPLAFPLSDSLRPASLPLAQLFPVSTDHIDAIELLLKSTLKAPAEVKLALREAEHVWDFRASVDLASSSAVIQPGFEGFVRFALNTKTQPGKFYYAYIGRHEGIAWALHADEPGKPSLVPVGTTPADLPGGNRWRPLAGGQSFCIRLSPEQRPYSPANLVRGSTRPDLWTNFYTSDPAQPFPQWIELSLSRPTRISQIHITFDTDVNRHVDLPLFRSYECVKQYDVAAWVDGQWKAVAAEGDNYHRKKVHSFDPVVSDRIRINIHSTHGAKAARLYEVRVYEA
;
A
#
# COMPACT_ATOMS: atom_id res chain seq x y z
N MET A 1 -15.08 4.03 57.16
CA MET A 1 -16.26 4.55 56.51
C MET A 1 -15.79 5.57 55.50
N ASP A 2 -15.85 5.47 54.26
CA ASP A 2 -16.01 4.44 53.25
C ASP A 2 -15.28 4.91 51.99
N LYS A 3 -14.70 3.95 51.37
CA LYS A 3 -13.92 4.05 50.13
C LYS A 3 -14.82 4.32 48.93
N ALA A 4 -14.42 5.19 48.04
CA ALA A 4 -14.75 5.06 46.64
C ALA A 4 -13.48 5.22 45.83
N LYS A 5 -13.03 4.13 45.27
CA LYS A 5 -12.00 4.07 44.20
C LYS A 5 -12.68 4.38 42.87
N GLU A 6 -12.31 5.47 42.26
CA GLU A 6 -12.56 5.67 40.83
C GLU A 6 -11.61 4.79 40.03
N VAL A 7 -12.21 3.80 39.34
CA VAL A 7 -11.56 3.00 38.32
C VAL A 7 -11.82 3.69 37.00
N GLY A 8 -10.79 4.27 36.40
CA GLY A 8 -10.83 4.77 35.05
C GLY A 8 -11.07 3.61 34.07
N MET A 9 -12.29 3.49 33.56
CA MET A 9 -12.62 2.57 32.49
C MET A 9 -12.30 3.22 31.15
N SER A 10 -11.22 2.78 30.54
CA SER A 10 -11.08 2.95 29.10
C SER A 10 -12.17 2.11 28.41
N LEU A 11 -13.12 2.77 27.79
CA LEU A 11 -14.17 2.11 27.01
C LEU A 11 -13.52 1.50 25.76
N SER A 12 -13.40 0.18 25.73
CA SER A 12 -12.94 -0.54 24.56
C SER A 12 -13.91 -0.37 23.38
N ARG A 13 -13.40 -0.36 22.16
CA ARG A 13 -14.17 -0.27 20.89
C ARG A 13 -15.37 -1.22 20.83
N ARG A 14 -15.37 -2.32 21.57
CA ARG A 14 -16.52 -3.25 21.72
C ARG A 14 -17.77 -2.59 22.29
N SER A 15 -17.62 -1.63 23.20
CA SER A 15 -18.76 -0.91 23.80
C SER A 15 -19.44 0.03 22.80
N LEU A 16 -18.70 0.55 21.82
CA LEU A 16 -19.24 1.42 20.78
C LEU A 16 -20.01 0.62 19.72
N MET A 17 -19.49 -0.54 19.31
CA MET A 17 -20.13 -1.42 18.32
C MET A 17 -21.41 -2.06 18.83
N SER A 18 -21.44 -2.51 20.10
CA SER A 18 -22.67 -3.08 20.68
C SER A 18 -23.76 -2.04 20.85
N ARG A 19 -23.42 -0.78 21.09
CA ARG A 19 -24.40 0.33 21.17
C ARG A 19 -24.91 0.76 19.78
N LEU A 20 -24.07 0.66 18.74
CA LEU A 20 -24.48 0.93 17.35
C LEU A 20 -25.43 -0.15 16.83
N MET A 21 -25.21 -1.43 17.17
CA MET A 21 -26.12 -2.51 16.80
C MET A 21 -27.45 -2.48 17.54
N MET A 22 -27.50 -1.99 18.77
CA MET A 22 -28.76 -1.82 19.50
C MET A 22 -29.57 -0.60 19.02
N ALA A 23 -28.95 0.40 18.43
CA ALA A 23 -29.65 1.57 17.89
C ALA A 23 -30.30 1.31 16.51
N LEU A 24 -29.91 0.27 15.80
CA LEU A 24 -30.47 -0.10 14.48
C LEU A 24 -31.58 -1.15 14.57
N GLY A 25 -31.93 -1.63 15.76
CA GLY A 25 -32.87 -2.74 16.00
C GLY A 25 -34.32 -2.38 16.16
N SER A 26 -34.78 -1.15 16.00
CA SER A 26 -36.17 -0.77 16.20
C SER A 26 -36.78 0.11 15.09
N SER A 27 -36.77 -0.38 13.85
CA SER A 27 -37.71 0.13 12.84
C SER A 27 -38.57 -1.05 12.32
N ARG A 28 -39.86 -0.94 12.60
CA ARG A 28 -40.89 -1.85 12.15
C ARG A 28 -40.85 -1.96 10.61
N VAL A 29 -40.48 -3.14 10.10
CA VAL A 29 -40.67 -3.49 8.71
C VAL A 29 -42.14 -3.92 8.54
N GLY A 30 -42.90 -3.12 7.80
CA GLY A 30 -44.23 -3.46 7.34
C GLY A 30 -44.16 -4.67 6.38
N LYS A 31 -45.08 -5.61 6.56
CA LYS A 31 -45.28 -6.74 5.66
C LYS A 31 -45.57 -6.21 4.25
N ALA A 32 -44.63 -6.43 3.34
CA ALA A 32 -44.89 -6.34 1.91
C ALA A 32 -45.23 -7.73 1.38
N GLU A 33 -46.41 -7.86 0.77
CA GLU A 33 -46.89 -9.08 0.14
C GLU A 33 -45.94 -9.53 -0.97
N ALA A 34 -45.61 -10.81 -0.98
CA ALA A 34 -44.90 -11.46 -2.06
C ALA A 34 -45.77 -11.46 -3.33
N ARG A 35 -45.41 -10.62 -4.30
CA ARG A 35 -45.85 -10.76 -5.67
C ARG A 35 -44.94 -11.78 -6.36
N GLU A 36 -45.53 -12.88 -6.79
CA GLU A 36 -44.96 -13.80 -7.77
C GLU A 36 -44.48 -13.00 -9.01
N LEU A 37 -43.19 -12.99 -9.25
CA LEU A 37 -42.62 -12.54 -10.51
C LEU A 37 -42.68 -13.71 -11.50
N ALA A 38 -43.52 -13.55 -12.50
CA ALA A 38 -43.51 -14.36 -13.71
C ALA A 38 -42.14 -14.40 -14.37
N PRO A 39 -41.75 -15.48 -15.07
CA PRO A 39 -40.44 -15.53 -15.75
C PRO A 39 -40.45 -14.58 -16.93
N GLY A 40 -39.96 -13.38 -16.67
CA GLY A 40 -39.71 -12.36 -17.66
C GLY A 40 -38.32 -12.54 -18.26
N HIS A 41 -38.31 -12.66 -19.55
CA HIS A 41 -37.19 -12.72 -20.49
C HIS A 41 -35.93 -11.97 -20.03
N LEU A 42 -34.82 -12.71 -19.86
CA LEU A 42 -33.45 -12.20 -19.93
C LEU A 42 -33.14 -11.87 -21.41
N THR A 43 -33.66 -10.74 -21.90
CA THR A 43 -33.20 -10.13 -23.13
C THR A 43 -32.55 -8.83 -22.77
N GLY A 44 -31.23 -8.77 -22.87
CA GLY A 44 -30.50 -7.53 -22.65
C GLY A 44 -29.04 -7.68 -22.21
N LEU A 45 -28.34 -8.69 -22.71
CA LEU A 45 -26.88 -8.70 -22.75
C LEU A 45 -26.41 -8.89 -24.19
N ASP A 46 -26.83 -7.96 -25.05
CA ASP A 46 -26.10 -7.71 -26.31
C ASP A 46 -24.82 -6.94 -25.95
N GLN A 47 -23.79 -7.64 -25.56
CA GLN A 47 -22.43 -7.12 -25.55
C GLN A 47 -21.88 -7.21 -26.98
N PRO A 48 -21.49 -6.10 -27.62
CA PRO A 48 -20.90 -6.15 -28.98
C PRO A 48 -19.54 -6.87 -29.05
N SER A 49 -18.97 -7.28 -27.93
CA SER A 49 -17.64 -7.88 -27.84
C SER A 49 -17.58 -9.39 -28.09
N ASP A 50 -18.69 -10.12 -27.97
CA ASP A 50 -18.61 -11.60 -28.04
C ASP A 50 -18.48 -12.13 -29.48
N ARG A 51 -18.79 -11.34 -30.49
CA ARG A 51 -18.64 -11.79 -31.89
C ARG A 51 -17.25 -11.63 -32.48
N ALA A 52 -16.37 -10.85 -31.87
CA ALA A 52 -15.00 -10.64 -32.38
C ALA A 52 -13.96 -11.57 -31.74
N GLN A 53 -14.27 -12.22 -30.61
CA GLN A 53 -13.30 -13.05 -29.88
C GLN A 53 -13.28 -14.54 -30.30
N TYR A 54 -14.32 -15.01 -30.93
CA TYR A 54 -14.36 -16.38 -31.45
C TYR A 54 -14.38 -16.33 -32.96
N GLY A 55 -13.22 -16.21 -33.57
CA GLY A 55 -13.05 -16.50 -34.98
C GLY A 55 -13.50 -17.94 -35.23
N ALA A 56 -14.71 -18.10 -35.74
CA ALA A 56 -15.23 -19.40 -36.13
C ALA A 56 -14.36 -19.93 -37.29
N THR A 57 -13.34 -20.72 -36.95
CA THR A 57 -12.88 -21.69 -37.89
C THR A 57 -14.00 -22.70 -38.06
N GLN A 58 -14.62 -22.75 -39.24
CA GLN A 58 -15.56 -23.77 -39.62
C GLN A 58 -14.92 -25.15 -39.40
N ALA A 59 -15.16 -25.74 -38.25
CA ALA A 59 -15.01 -27.16 -38.12
C ALA A 59 -16.14 -27.81 -38.94
N GLY A 60 -15.83 -28.56 -39.94
CA GLY A 60 -16.77 -29.26 -40.79
C GLY A 60 -17.77 -30.04 -39.96
N GLY A 61 -19.04 -29.75 -40.21
CA GLY A 61 -20.16 -30.34 -39.49
C GLY A 61 -20.08 -31.86 -39.45
N ASN A 62 -20.14 -32.42 -38.28
CA ASN A 62 -20.52 -33.81 -38.09
C ASN A 62 -21.81 -33.82 -37.24
N THR A 63 -22.93 -33.67 -37.89
CA THR A 63 -24.26 -33.93 -37.34
C THR A 63 -24.50 -35.42 -37.37
N GLY A 64 -24.29 -36.09 -36.30
CA GLY A 64 -24.66 -37.45 -36.32
C GLY A 64 -24.18 -38.29 -35.15
N VAL A 65 -25.13 -38.70 -34.36
CA VAL A 65 -25.09 -39.81 -33.40
C VAL A 65 -24.26 -39.57 -32.15
N ALA A 66 -24.96 -39.48 -31.07
CA ALA A 66 -24.41 -39.59 -29.73
C ALA A 66 -23.41 -40.76 -29.65
N GLY A 67 -22.16 -40.48 -29.36
CA GLY A 67 -21.24 -41.46 -28.89
C GLY A 67 -20.15 -41.83 -29.84
N TYR A 68 -19.15 -41.15 -29.99
CA TYR A 68 -17.73 -41.48 -30.22
C TYR A 68 -17.03 -40.25 -30.76
N ILE A 69 -16.65 -39.38 -29.89
CA ILE A 69 -15.57 -38.42 -30.16
C ILE A 69 -14.31 -39.29 -30.21
N ARG A 70 -13.53 -39.20 -31.30
CA ARG A 70 -12.22 -39.86 -31.33
C ARG A 70 -11.39 -39.27 -30.17
N PRO A 71 -10.87 -40.11 -29.26
CA PRO A 71 -9.98 -39.62 -28.22
C PRO A 71 -8.76 -38.96 -28.87
N GLY A 72 -8.43 -37.73 -28.48
CA GLY A 72 -7.08 -37.30 -28.58
C GLY A 72 -6.70 -36.01 -29.33
N THR A 73 -7.61 -35.16 -29.74
CA THR A 73 -7.20 -33.83 -30.22
C THR A 73 -7.66 -32.73 -29.27
N ILE A 74 -6.73 -32.24 -28.45
CA ILE A 74 -6.92 -31.00 -27.69
C ILE A 74 -6.95 -29.84 -28.70
N GLU A 75 -7.96 -28.96 -28.57
CA GLU A 75 -8.02 -27.73 -29.39
C GLU A 75 -6.85 -26.80 -29.05
N VAL A 76 -6.04 -26.43 -30.04
CA VAL A 76 -4.95 -25.49 -29.87
C VAL A 76 -5.33 -24.16 -30.50
N VAL A 77 -5.58 -23.16 -29.66
CA VAL A 77 -5.96 -21.79 -30.05
C VAL A 77 -4.73 -20.90 -30.09
N GLN A 78 -4.50 -20.24 -31.22
CA GLN A 78 -3.42 -19.25 -31.33
C GLN A 78 -3.98 -17.84 -31.24
N GLN A 79 -3.36 -17.02 -30.40
CA GLN A 79 -3.69 -15.61 -30.23
C GLN A 79 -2.43 -14.75 -30.13
N GLU A 80 -2.53 -13.51 -30.55
CA GLU A 80 -1.42 -12.56 -30.56
C GLU A 80 -1.79 -11.31 -29.80
N PHE A 81 -0.88 -10.80 -28.97
CA PHE A 81 -1.05 -9.61 -28.15
C PHE A 81 0.19 -8.73 -28.26
N GLU A 82 0.05 -7.48 -27.86
CA GLU A 82 1.20 -6.56 -27.80
C GLU A 82 2.00 -6.78 -26.51
N VAL A 83 1.31 -7.04 -25.41
CA VAL A 83 1.90 -7.31 -24.10
C VAL A 83 1.26 -8.59 -23.52
N VAL A 84 2.11 -9.52 -23.09
CA VAL A 84 1.68 -10.75 -22.41
C VAL A 84 2.21 -10.73 -20.97
N VAL A 85 1.29 -10.64 -20.01
CA VAL A 85 1.59 -10.69 -18.58
C VAL A 85 1.37 -12.10 -18.08
N VAL A 86 2.37 -12.71 -17.45
CA VAL A 86 2.31 -14.06 -16.90
C VAL A 86 2.36 -13.98 -15.38
N GLY A 87 1.28 -14.45 -14.74
CA GLY A 87 1.06 -14.34 -13.30
C GLY A 87 0.03 -13.25 -12.94
N GLY A 88 -1.14 -13.68 -12.45
CA GLY A 88 -2.24 -12.79 -12.03
C GLY A 88 -2.22 -12.47 -10.53
N GLY A 89 -1.05 -12.46 -9.88
CA GLY A 89 -0.89 -11.84 -8.57
C GLY A 89 -1.16 -10.35 -8.64
N ILE A 90 -1.26 -9.66 -7.49
CA ILE A 90 -1.59 -8.22 -7.48
C ILE A 90 -0.66 -7.40 -8.38
N SER A 91 0.64 -7.74 -8.42
CA SER A 91 1.62 -7.07 -9.30
C SER A 91 1.31 -7.26 -10.78
N GLY A 92 0.99 -8.49 -11.21
CA GLY A 92 0.65 -8.79 -12.60
C GLY A 92 -0.71 -8.24 -12.99
N THR A 93 -1.68 -8.24 -12.08
CA THR A 93 -3.00 -7.63 -12.29
C THR A 93 -2.86 -6.12 -12.52
N CYS A 94 -2.09 -5.42 -11.68
CA CYS A 94 -1.81 -4.00 -11.87
C CYS A 94 -1.02 -3.72 -13.16
N ALA A 95 -0.08 -4.61 -13.53
CA ALA A 95 0.67 -4.47 -14.78
C ALA A 95 -0.23 -4.62 -16.01
N ALA A 96 -1.11 -5.61 -16.01
CA ALA A 96 -2.02 -5.86 -17.14
C ALA A 96 -3.02 -4.71 -17.30
N ILE A 97 -3.66 -4.27 -16.22
CA ILE A 97 -4.60 -3.13 -16.24
C ILE A 97 -3.88 -1.86 -16.69
N SER A 98 -2.70 -1.59 -16.14
CA SER A 98 -1.93 -0.40 -16.51
C SER A 98 -1.51 -0.41 -17.98
N ALA A 99 -1.04 -1.54 -18.51
CA ALA A 99 -0.69 -1.64 -19.93
C ALA A 99 -1.92 -1.42 -20.83
N ALA A 100 -3.07 -2.01 -20.46
CA ALA A 100 -4.33 -1.84 -21.19
C ALA A 100 -4.83 -0.39 -21.17
N ARG A 101 -4.86 0.26 -20.00
CA ARG A 101 -5.25 1.70 -19.86
C ARG A 101 -4.35 2.63 -20.65
N ASN A 102 -3.11 2.25 -20.90
CA ASN A 102 -2.17 3.00 -21.73
C ASN A 102 -2.20 2.59 -23.23
N GLY A 103 -3.21 1.80 -23.64
CA GLY A 103 -3.59 1.53 -25.03
C GLY A 103 -3.02 0.27 -25.63
N ALA A 104 -2.28 -0.56 -24.88
CA ALA A 104 -1.77 -1.85 -25.38
C ALA A 104 -2.87 -2.92 -25.38
N ARG A 105 -2.85 -3.83 -26.36
CA ARG A 105 -3.66 -5.06 -26.36
C ARG A 105 -2.94 -6.12 -25.54
N VAL A 106 -3.56 -6.53 -24.41
CA VAL A 106 -2.92 -7.27 -23.33
C VAL A 106 -3.55 -8.65 -23.13
N ALA A 107 -2.72 -9.67 -22.90
CA ALA A 107 -3.10 -10.96 -22.34
C ALA A 107 -2.60 -11.04 -20.89
N LEU A 108 -3.48 -11.40 -19.93
CA LEU A 108 -3.09 -11.80 -18.58
C LEU A 108 -3.29 -13.30 -18.40
N VAL A 109 -2.20 -14.03 -18.25
CA VAL A 109 -2.20 -15.49 -18.11
C VAL A 109 -1.98 -15.87 -16.66
N HIS A 110 -2.92 -16.60 -16.06
CA HIS A 110 -2.86 -16.99 -14.67
C HIS A 110 -3.28 -18.45 -14.45
N GLU A 111 -2.50 -19.18 -13.65
CA GLU A 111 -2.72 -20.59 -13.40
C GLU A 111 -3.86 -20.91 -12.44
N ARG A 112 -4.43 -19.89 -11.77
CA ARG A 112 -5.54 -20.04 -10.81
C ARG A 112 -6.82 -19.40 -11.32
N SER A 113 -7.92 -19.70 -10.61
CA SER A 113 -9.24 -19.17 -10.92
C SER A 113 -9.44 -17.73 -10.46
N THR A 114 -8.70 -17.29 -9.42
CA THR A 114 -8.82 -15.97 -8.82
C THR A 114 -7.57 -15.14 -9.04
N LEU A 115 -7.74 -13.84 -9.30
CA LEU A 115 -6.64 -12.88 -9.33
C LEU A 115 -6.17 -12.56 -7.90
N GLY A 116 -5.01 -11.88 -7.78
CA GLY A 116 -4.46 -11.46 -6.48
C GLY A 116 -3.27 -12.28 -6.01
N GLY A 117 -3.16 -13.56 -6.43
CA GLY A 117 -2.05 -14.44 -6.03
C GLY A 117 -2.00 -14.65 -4.52
N ASN A 118 -0.94 -14.18 -3.84
CA ASN A 118 -0.86 -14.29 -2.38
C ASN A 118 -1.97 -13.49 -1.66
N SER A 119 -2.51 -12.44 -2.26
CA SER A 119 -3.64 -11.69 -1.68
C SER A 119 -5.02 -12.24 -2.07
N SER A 120 -5.11 -13.28 -2.91
CA SER A 120 -6.40 -13.90 -3.23
C SER A 120 -7.04 -14.56 -2.01
N SER A 121 -8.35 -14.81 -2.07
CA SER A 121 -9.06 -15.52 -1.00
C SER A 121 -8.59 -16.97 -0.80
N GLU A 122 -7.84 -17.54 -1.75
CA GLU A 122 -7.21 -18.87 -1.62
C GLU A 122 -6.05 -18.87 -0.61
N VAL A 123 -5.37 -17.73 -0.45
CA VAL A 123 -4.16 -17.56 0.39
C VAL A 123 -4.41 -16.60 1.54
N ARG A 124 -5.15 -15.53 1.28
CA ARG A 124 -5.64 -14.51 2.21
C ARG A 124 -4.59 -13.57 2.81
N LEU A 125 -3.38 -13.51 2.25
CA LEU A 125 -2.41 -12.54 2.73
C LEU A 125 -2.87 -11.12 2.38
N TYR A 126 -3.02 -10.31 3.41
CA TYR A 126 -3.35 -8.89 3.25
C TYR A 126 -2.18 -8.14 2.58
N PRO A 127 -2.45 -7.24 1.63
CA PRO A 127 -1.42 -6.37 1.08
C PRO A 127 -1.11 -5.21 2.04
N GLU A 128 -0.21 -5.47 3.00
CA GLU A 128 0.18 -4.51 4.04
C GLU A 128 0.76 -3.23 3.47
N ASP A 129 0.38 -2.11 4.07
CA ASP A 129 0.80 -0.77 3.66
C ASP A 129 2.14 -0.38 4.29
N THR A 130 2.95 0.34 3.53
CA THR A 130 4.22 0.86 4.05
C THR A 130 4.04 2.00 5.05
N CYS A 131 2.86 2.62 5.15
CA CYS A 131 2.57 3.70 6.09
C CYS A 131 2.57 3.27 7.56
N ASP A 132 2.47 1.99 7.89
CA ASP A 132 2.56 1.48 9.25
C ASP A 132 3.93 1.79 9.90
N PHE A 133 4.95 1.94 9.07
CA PHE A 133 6.32 2.21 9.53
C PHE A 133 6.79 3.63 9.24
N THR A 134 6.28 4.25 8.18
CA THR A 134 6.71 5.56 7.74
C THR A 134 5.49 6.36 7.27
N PRO A 135 5.23 7.53 7.84
CA PRO A 135 4.06 8.33 7.48
C PRO A 135 4.12 8.82 6.03
N TRP A 136 2.95 9.06 5.44
CA TRP A 136 2.72 9.65 4.12
C TRP A 136 3.15 8.79 2.93
N ILE A 137 3.44 7.49 3.13
CA ILE A 137 3.95 6.63 2.05
C ILE A 137 3.03 5.47 1.67
N ARG A 138 1.78 5.43 2.16
CA ARG A 138 0.81 4.43 1.70
C ARG A 138 0.71 4.45 0.17
N GLU A 139 0.74 3.28 -0.43
CA GLU A 139 0.79 3.12 -1.87
C GLU A 139 -0.47 3.70 -2.54
N SER A 140 -0.24 4.53 -3.58
CA SER A 140 -1.29 5.19 -4.37
C SER A 140 -1.34 4.66 -5.81
N GLY A 141 -2.03 5.36 -6.70
CA GLY A 141 -2.24 4.94 -8.07
C GLY A 141 -3.32 3.87 -8.20
N LEU A 142 -3.12 2.91 -9.08
CA LEU A 142 -4.10 1.86 -9.37
C LEU A 142 -4.46 1.01 -8.14
N LEU A 143 -3.48 0.73 -7.28
CA LEU A 143 -3.74 -0.03 -6.05
C LEU A 143 -4.71 0.70 -5.13
N GLU A 144 -4.56 2.02 -4.97
CA GLU A 144 -5.47 2.84 -4.16
C GLU A 144 -6.89 2.86 -4.73
N GLU A 145 -7.02 2.94 -6.05
CA GLU A 145 -8.34 2.86 -6.72
C GLU A 145 -9.03 1.53 -6.39
N ILE A 146 -8.31 0.41 -6.53
CA ILE A 146 -8.83 -0.95 -6.25
C ILE A 146 -9.22 -1.10 -4.78
N ARG A 147 -8.37 -0.62 -3.87
CA ARG A 147 -8.62 -0.69 -2.42
C ARG A 147 -9.82 0.15 -2.00
N ALA A 148 -9.91 1.39 -2.48
CA ALA A 148 -11.06 2.25 -2.20
C ALA A 148 -12.38 1.58 -2.60
N GLU A 149 -12.41 0.97 -3.78
CA GLU A 149 -13.57 0.23 -4.29
C GLU A 149 -13.92 -0.96 -3.41
N GLU A 150 -12.93 -1.73 -3.02
CA GLU A 150 -13.13 -2.91 -2.20
C GLU A 150 -13.61 -2.54 -0.78
N ARG A 151 -13.02 -1.54 -0.14
CA ARG A 151 -13.41 -1.10 1.21
C ARG A 151 -14.85 -0.60 1.29
N VAL A 152 -15.30 0.11 0.28
CA VAL A 152 -16.69 0.61 0.21
C VAL A 152 -17.71 -0.51 0.13
N ARG A 153 -17.35 -1.65 -0.45
CA ARG A 153 -18.25 -2.81 -0.69
C ARG A 153 -18.13 -3.91 0.35
N ASN A 154 -16.94 -4.08 0.95
CA ASN A 154 -16.71 -5.18 1.86
C ASN A 154 -17.23 -4.85 3.26
N TRP A 155 -18.21 -5.63 3.69
CA TRP A 155 -18.86 -5.53 4.99
C TRP A 155 -18.05 -6.19 6.12
N GLU A 156 -17.11 -7.07 5.78
CA GLU A 156 -16.30 -7.77 6.75
C GLU A 156 -15.21 -6.84 7.28
N PRO A 157 -15.05 -6.70 8.61
CA PRO A 157 -13.90 -5.99 9.14
C PRO A 157 -12.64 -6.71 8.68
N TYR A 158 -11.68 -5.97 8.16
CA TYR A 158 -10.36 -6.54 8.06
C TYR A 158 -9.84 -6.75 9.46
N ILE A 159 -9.50 -7.97 9.65
CA ILE A 159 -8.51 -8.31 10.61
C ILE A 159 -7.25 -8.37 9.77
N GLU A 160 -6.25 -7.63 10.11
CA GLU A 160 -4.98 -7.59 9.42
C GLU A 160 -4.57 -9.00 9.02
N GLY A 161 -4.23 -9.19 7.76
CA GLY A 161 -3.81 -10.49 7.25
C GLY A 161 -4.86 -11.35 6.53
N MET A 162 -6.12 -10.92 6.42
CA MET A 162 -7.15 -11.81 5.84
C MET A 162 -7.94 -11.15 4.71
N MET A 163 -7.56 -11.44 3.47
CA MET A 163 -8.37 -11.12 2.29
C MET A 163 -9.50 -12.13 2.11
N ASN A 164 -10.58 -11.69 1.48
CA ASN A 164 -11.75 -12.52 1.21
C ASN A 164 -12.19 -12.45 -0.26
N CYS A 165 -13.28 -13.14 -0.60
CA CYS A 165 -13.78 -13.19 -1.97
C CYS A 165 -14.24 -11.84 -2.56
N HIS A 166 -14.52 -10.83 -1.74
CA HIS A 166 -14.83 -9.48 -2.24
C HIS A 166 -13.60 -8.83 -2.93
N TRP A 167 -12.42 -9.07 -2.41
CA TRP A 167 -11.18 -8.66 -3.06
C TRP A 167 -11.01 -9.33 -4.43
N ASP A 168 -11.19 -10.64 -4.51
CA ASP A 168 -11.11 -11.38 -5.78
C ASP A 168 -12.10 -10.83 -6.82
N LEU A 169 -13.34 -10.55 -6.38
CA LEU A 169 -14.37 -9.98 -7.24
C LEU A 169 -13.98 -8.59 -7.76
N VAL A 170 -13.45 -7.72 -6.90
CA VAL A 170 -13.01 -6.38 -7.31
C VAL A 170 -11.85 -6.47 -8.29
N LEU A 171 -10.85 -7.32 -8.04
CA LEU A 171 -9.73 -7.51 -8.98
C LEU A 171 -10.21 -8.02 -10.34
N TYR A 172 -11.13 -8.98 -10.35
CA TYR A 172 -11.72 -9.49 -11.58
C TYR A 172 -12.49 -8.41 -12.35
N GLU A 173 -13.36 -7.68 -11.64
CA GLU A 173 -14.12 -6.57 -12.22
C GLU A 173 -13.21 -5.48 -12.81
N TRP A 174 -12.16 -5.07 -12.09
CA TRP A 174 -11.21 -4.06 -12.57
C TRP A 174 -10.44 -4.53 -13.80
N ALA A 175 -10.06 -5.80 -13.86
CA ALA A 175 -9.40 -6.35 -15.03
C ALA A 175 -10.36 -6.45 -16.24
N THR A 176 -11.62 -6.82 -16.02
CA THR A 176 -12.61 -6.97 -17.11
C THR A 176 -13.21 -5.64 -17.60
N ARG A 177 -13.03 -4.54 -16.85
CA ARG A 177 -13.39 -3.19 -17.33
C ARG A 177 -12.52 -2.72 -18.51
N GLU A 178 -11.33 -3.28 -18.67
CA GLU A 178 -10.40 -2.90 -19.73
C GLU A 178 -10.69 -3.69 -21.00
N ASN A 179 -11.33 -3.07 -21.99
CA ASN A 179 -11.79 -3.71 -23.23
C ASN A 179 -10.68 -4.38 -24.06
N ASN A 180 -9.43 -3.95 -23.87
CA ASN A 180 -8.25 -4.45 -24.56
C ASN A 180 -7.39 -5.40 -23.70
N LEU A 181 -7.94 -5.88 -22.58
CA LEU A 181 -7.34 -6.89 -21.72
C LEU A 181 -8.12 -8.21 -21.83
N THR A 182 -7.42 -9.29 -22.22
CA THR A 182 -7.96 -10.65 -22.25
C THR A 182 -7.42 -11.47 -21.09
N LEU A 183 -8.30 -12.09 -20.30
CA LEU A 183 -7.93 -12.95 -19.18
C LEU A 183 -7.86 -14.42 -19.61
N PHE A 184 -6.74 -15.07 -19.30
CA PHE A 184 -6.53 -16.52 -19.41
C PHE A 184 -6.38 -17.10 -18.00
N LEU A 185 -7.48 -17.22 -17.27
CA LEU A 185 -7.50 -17.85 -15.93
C LEU A 185 -7.45 -19.37 -16.07
N ASN A 186 -7.06 -20.06 -14.99
CA ASN A 186 -6.85 -21.51 -14.96
C ASN A 186 -5.91 -22.00 -16.05
N THR A 187 -4.98 -21.15 -16.49
CA THR A 187 -4.09 -21.44 -17.63
C THR A 187 -2.65 -21.55 -17.15
N THR A 188 -2.16 -22.77 -17.10
CA THR A 188 -0.78 -23.08 -16.69
C THR A 188 0.14 -22.97 -17.87
N MET A 189 1.20 -22.15 -17.74
CA MET A 189 2.28 -22.04 -18.74
C MET A 189 3.10 -23.34 -18.75
N ARG A 190 3.08 -24.06 -19.86
CA ARG A 190 3.81 -25.32 -20.08
C ARG A 190 5.18 -25.10 -20.71
N GLU A 191 5.25 -24.18 -21.69
CA GLU A 191 6.44 -23.97 -22.49
C GLU A 191 6.59 -22.47 -22.82
N VAL A 192 7.82 -22.03 -22.96
CA VAL A 192 8.19 -20.73 -23.54
C VAL A 192 8.88 -20.99 -24.88
N ARG A 193 8.35 -20.39 -25.94
CA ARG A 193 8.92 -20.45 -27.27
C ARG A 193 9.74 -19.21 -27.54
N MET A 194 11.00 -19.39 -27.78
CA MET A 194 11.91 -18.30 -28.11
C MET A 194 11.90 -18.02 -29.60
N LEU A 195 12.04 -16.77 -30.01
CA LEU A 195 12.28 -16.33 -31.38
C LEU A 195 13.76 -16.52 -31.73
N ASP A 196 14.62 -16.16 -30.79
CA ASP A 196 16.06 -16.27 -30.79
C ASP A 196 16.56 -16.35 -29.34
N ASP A 197 17.88 -16.32 -29.12
CA ASP A 197 18.46 -16.44 -27.77
C ASP A 197 18.10 -15.31 -26.81
N ALA A 198 17.59 -14.19 -27.34
CA ALA A 198 17.31 -12.97 -26.55
C ALA A 198 15.84 -12.49 -26.60
N HIS A 199 14.98 -13.15 -27.38
CA HIS A 199 13.59 -12.73 -27.53
C HIS A 199 12.61 -13.88 -27.35
N ILE A 200 11.62 -13.68 -26.50
CA ILE A 200 10.48 -14.58 -26.37
C ILE A 200 9.53 -14.33 -27.55
N LEU A 201 9.08 -15.39 -28.22
CA LEU A 201 8.08 -15.34 -29.29
C LEU A 201 6.67 -15.56 -28.73
N ALA A 202 6.50 -16.62 -27.95
CA ALA A 202 5.20 -17.05 -27.45
C ALA A 202 5.33 -17.88 -26.18
N LEU A 203 4.23 -18.01 -25.47
CA LEU A 203 4.06 -19.05 -24.46
C LEU A 203 3.01 -20.08 -24.92
N HIS A 204 3.18 -21.30 -24.51
CA HIS A 204 2.22 -22.36 -24.63
C HIS A 204 1.62 -22.64 -23.28
N GLY A 205 0.31 -22.52 -23.15
CA GLY A 205 -0.46 -22.72 -21.92
C GLY A 205 -1.57 -23.73 -22.09
N ALA A 206 -1.84 -24.49 -21.03
CA ALA A 206 -2.99 -25.39 -20.98
C ALA A 206 -4.02 -24.86 -20.00
N GLN A 207 -5.26 -24.70 -20.45
CA GLN A 207 -6.34 -24.19 -19.61
C GLN A 207 -7.13 -25.35 -19.01
N LEU A 208 -7.22 -25.35 -17.69
CA LEU A 208 -7.99 -26.33 -16.94
C LEU A 208 -9.50 -26.12 -17.15
N GLY A 209 -10.22 -27.22 -17.39
CA GLY A 209 -11.69 -27.22 -17.47
C GLY A 209 -12.27 -26.85 -18.84
N THR A 210 -11.46 -26.51 -19.84
CA THR A 210 -11.94 -26.19 -21.20
C THR A 210 -11.45 -27.14 -22.27
N GLU A 211 -10.51 -28.06 -21.95
CA GLU A 211 -9.83 -28.96 -22.91
C GLU A 211 -9.14 -28.19 -24.04
N LYS A 212 -8.66 -26.95 -23.74
CA LYS A 212 -7.97 -26.09 -24.70
C LYS A 212 -6.52 -25.86 -24.29
N GLU A 213 -5.68 -25.76 -25.29
CA GLU A 213 -4.33 -25.24 -25.18
C GLU A 213 -4.20 -23.95 -25.99
N PHE A 214 -3.40 -23.02 -25.49
CA PHE A 214 -3.21 -21.69 -26.08
C PHE A 214 -1.76 -21.48 -26.46
N ILE A 215 -1.52 -20.99 -27.68
CA ILE A 215 -0.25 -20.42 -28.08
C ILE A 215 -0.43 -18.90 -28.10
N ILE A 216 0.09 -18.22 -27.08
CA ILE A 216 -0.08 -16.78 -26.88
C ILE A 216 1.21 -16.09 -27.32
N LYS A 217 1.17 -15.44 -28.49
CA LYS A 217 2.28 -14.65 -29.03
C LYS A 217 2.26 -13.26 -28.41
N GLY A 218 3.45 -12.70 -28.19
CA GLY A 218 3.60 -11.36 -27.65
C GLY A 218 4.78 -10.60 -28.24
N ALA A 219 4.68 -9.30 -28.34
CA ALA A 219 5.83 -8.47 -28.64
C ALA A 219 6.68 -8.22 -27.39
N LEU A 220 6.01 -8.01 -26.24
CA LEU A 220 6.63 -7.85 -24.93
C LEU A 220 6.00 -8.82 -23.92
N PHE A 221 6.80 -9.24 -22.97
CA PHE A 221 6.41 -10.16 -21.91
C PHE A 221 6.71 -9.54 -20.53
N ILE A 222 5.84 -9.78 -19.55
CA ILE A 222 6.04 -9.37 -18.16
C ILE A 222 5.98 -10.61 -17.27
N ASP A 223 7.10 -10.91 -16.59
CA ASP A 223 7.12 -11.96 -15.56
C ASP A 223 6.61 -11.40 -14.24
N ALA A 224 5.38 -11.76 -13.87
CA ALA A 224 4.75 -11.52 -12.59
C ALA A 224 4.37 -12.83 -11.88
N THR A 225 5.05 -13.94 -12.22
CA THR A 225 4.76 -15.28 -11.68
C THR A 225 5.11 -15.41 -10.20
N GLY A 226 5.84 -14.44 -9.65
CA GLY A 226 6.36 -14.46 -8.29
C GLY A 226 7.56 -15.38 -8.08
N ASP A 227 7.70 -16.43 -8.89
CA ASP A 227 8.81 -17.37 -8.88
C ASP A 227 9.80 -17.14 -10.04
N GLY A 228 9.57 -16.14 -10.91
CA GLY A 228 10.42 -15.88 -12.07
C GLY A 228 10.38 -17.03 -13.08
N VAL A 229 9.25 -17.71 -13.22
CA VAL A 229 9.13 -18.93 -14.02
C VAL A 229 9.25 -18.63 -15.50
N LEU A 230 8.66 -17.53 -15.97
CA LEU A 230 8.75 -17.12 -17.37
C LEU A 230 10.20 -16.80 -17.74
N GLY A 231 10.86 -15.95 -16.95
CA GLY A 231 12.25 -15.59 -17.17
C GLY A 231 13.20 -16.79 -17.09
N TYR A 232 13.00 -17.64 -16.08
CA TYR A 232 13.79 -18.88 -15.94
C TYR A 232 13.68 -19.78 -17.18
N ARG A 233 12.47 -19.97 -17.70
CA ARG A 233 12.25 -20.80 -18.90
C ARG A 233 12.73 -20.14 -20.19
N ALA A 234 12.77 -18.82 -20.22
CA ALA A 234 13.34 -18.05 -21.34
C ALA A 234 14.86 -17.95 -21.30
N GLY A 235 15.53 -18.44 -20.25
CA GLY A 235 16.99 -18.33 -20.12
C GLY A 235 17.45 -16.98 -19.56
N ALA A 236 16.60 -16.25 -18.87
CA ALA A 236 16.99 -15.02 -18.19
C ALA A 236 17.97 -15.30 -17.05
N ASP A 237 18.96 -14.43 -16.88
CA ASP A 237 19.87 -14.47 -15.76
C ASP A 237 19.11 -14.20 -14.46
N PHE A 238 19.36 -14.99 -13.43
CA PHE A 238 18.69 -14.86 -12.14
C PHE A 238 19.59 -15.22 -10.96
N ARG A 239 19.15 -14.84 -9.76
CA ARG A 239 19.72 -15.24 -8.47
C ARG A 239 18.62 -15.69 -7.53
N TRP A 240 18.99 -16.43 -6.48
CA TRP A 240 18.18 -16.75 -5.34
C TRP A 240 19.06 -16.83 -4.08
N GLY A 241 18.44 -16.84 -2.88
CA GLY A 241 19.18 -16.89 -1.62
C GLY A 241 19.98 -15.62 -1.36
N ALA A 242 20.87 -15.68 -0.39
CA ALA A 242 21.62 -14.53 0.09
C ALA A 242 23.02 -14.45 -0.51
N GLU A 243 23.35 -13.33 -1.11
CA GLU A 243 24.70 -13.01 -1.56
C GLU A 243 25.62 -12.75 -0.34
N PRO A 244 26.93 -13.08 -0.44
CA PRO A 244 27.88 -12.75 0.60
C PRO A 244 28.24 -11.26 0.58
N TYR A 245 28.78 -10.76 1.70
CA TYR A 245 29.22 -9.37 1.86
C TYR A 245 30.07 -8.86 0.69
N GLU A 246 31.00 -9.70 0.21
CA GLU A 246 31.93 -9.34 -0.88
C GLU A 246 31.22 -8.96 -2.20
N THR A 247 29.99 -9.46 -2.43
CA THR A 247 29.28 -9.22 -3.71
C THR A 247 28.87 -7.76 -3.86
N TYR A 248 28.30 -7.16 -2.82
CA TYR A 248 27.75 -5.80 -2.85
C TYR A 248 28.23 -4.92 -1.70
N GLN A 249 29.03 -5.46 -0.78
CA GLN A 249 29.53 -4.78 0.44
C GLN A 249 28.40 -4.27 1.34
N GLU A 250 27.29 -5.00 1.39
CA GLU A 250 26.12 -4.66 2.19
C GLU A 250 26.36 -4.99 3.66
N PRO A 251 26.25 -4.02 4.60
CA PRO A 251 26.53 -4.25 6.03
C PRO A 251 25.69 -5.34 6.70
N LEU A 252 24.51 -5.66 6.18
CA LEU A 252 23.63 -6.71 6.70
C LEU A 252 23.81 -8.06 5.98
N ALA A 253 24.63 -8.12 4.95
CA ALA A 253 24.91 -9.37 4.25
C ALA A 253 25.77 -10.31 5.09
N ARG A 254 25.59 -11.59 4.87
CA ARG A 254 26.39 -12.66 5.52
C ARG A 254 27.80 -12.70 4.95
N GLU A 255 28.74 -13.27 5.71
CA GLU A 255 30.11 -13.48 5.22
C GLU A 255 30.15 -14.48 4.06
N LEU A 256 29.34 -15.55 4.14
CA LEU A 256 29.29 -16.62 3.14
C LEU A 256 27.94 -16.59 2.39
N PRO A 257 27.95 -16.97 1.10
CA PRO A 257 26.73 -17.11 0.32
C PRO A 257 25.81 -18.19 0.92
N SER A 258 24.51 -18.02 0.74
CA SER A 258 23.51 -19.00 1.14
C SER A 258 22.49 -19.21 0.03
N ASP A 259 22.18 -20.47 -0.28
CA ASP A 259 21.12 -20.88 -1.18
C ASP A 259 19.77 -21.09 -0.45
N GLN A 260 19.76 -20.86 0.86
CA GLN A 260 18.58 -20.98 1.71
C GLN A 260 17.63 -19.80 1.44
N LEU A 261 16.38 -20.13 1.16
CA LEU A 261 15.30 -19.18 0.95
C LEU A 261 14.44 -19.04 2.20
N MET A 262 13.83 -17.87 2.39
CA MET A 262 12.77 -17.69 3.38
C MET A 262 11.62 -18.67 3.09
N GLY A 263 11.01 -19.20 4.14
CA GLY A 263 9.99 -20.23 4.05
C GLY A 263 8.64 -19.73 3.51
N ASN A 264 7.74 -20.69 3.30
CA ASN A 264 6.37 -20.44 2.88
C ASN A 264 5.42 -20.64 4.06
N THR A 265 4.36 -19.85 4.13
CA THR A 265 3.37 -19.88 5.22
C THR A 265 2.00 -20.37 4.74
N LEU A 266 1.28 -21.07 5.60
CA LEU A 266 -0.16 -21.25 5.49
C LEU A 266 -0.88 -20.47 6.59
N TYR A 267 -1.94 -19.77 6.21
CA TYR A 267 -2.84 -19.13 7.17
C TYR A 267 -4.03 -20.04 7.51
N PHE A 268 -4.57 -19.79 8.69
CA PHE A 268 -5.94 -20.21 9.03
C PHE A 268 -6.76 -18.99 9.45
N ARG A 269 -8.05 -19.15 9.47
CA ARG A 269 -8.97 -18.24 10.15
C ARG A 269 -9.82 -19.05 11.12
N ALA A 270 -9.99 -18.52 12.32
CA ALA A 270 -10.95 -19.04 13.27
C ALA A 270 -12.02 -18.00 13.57
N ARG A 271 -13.21 -18.49 13.85
CA ARG A 271 -14.38 -17.67 14.19
C ARG A 271 -14.88 -18.01 15.57
N ASN A 272 -15.27 -16.97 16.31
CA ASN A 272 -15.96 -17.13 17.59
C ASN A 272 -17.40 -17.58 17.33
N THR A 273 -17.73 -18.79 17.77
CA THR A 273 -19.05 -19.43 17.60
C THR A 273 -20.04 -19.05 18.70
N GLY A 274 -19.58 -18.31 19.72
CA GLY A 274 -20.39 -17.95 20.88
C GLY A 274 -20.54 -19.06 21.93
N THR A 275 -20.16 -20.29 21.64
CA THR A 275 -20.20 -21.47 22.54
C THR A 275 -18.90 -22.27 22.40
N PRO A 276 -18.50 -23.03 23.44
CA PRO A 276 -17.33 -23.89 23.35
C PRO A 276 -17.42 -24.94 22.25
N VAL A 277 -16.34 -25.06 21.47
CA VAL A 277 -16.17 -26.04 20.41
C VAL A 277 -14.93 -26.86 20.68
N GLU A 278 -15.08 -28.18 20.76
CA GLU A 278 -13.93 -29.08 20.91
C GLU A 278 -13.12 -29.14 19.63
N PHE A 279 -11.81 -29.26 19.77
CA PHE A 279 -10.90 -29.57 18.67
C PHE A 279 -10.14 -30.86 18.99
N ARG A 280 -10.16 -31.80 18.02
CA ARG A 280 -9.38 -33.03 18.09
C ARG A 280 -8.31 -33.00 17.02
N LYS A 281 -7.09 -32.96 17.45
CA LYS A 281 -5.92 -32.95 16.58
C LYS A 281 -5.86 -34.23 15.73
N PRO A 282 -5.65 -34.13 14.39
CA PRO A 282 -5.28 -35.30 13.60
C PRO A 282 -3.97 -35.92 14.09
N GLU A 283 -3.86 -37.25 14.01
CA GLU A 283 -2.67 -37.97 14.48
C GLU A 283 -1.37 -37.53 13.81
N TRP A 284 -1.48 -37.11 12.55
CA TRP A 284 -0.33 -36.65 11.76
C TRP A 284 0.08 -35.19 12.04
N ALA A 285 -0.68 -34.41 12.80
CA ALA A 285 -0.34 -33.05 13.15
C ALA A 285 0.86 -33.01 14.12
N ALA A 286 1.63 -31.91 14.07
CA ALA A 286 2.77 -31.71 14.95
C ALA A 286 2.35 -31.64 16.42
N GLU A 287 3.29 -31.92 17.32
CA GLU A 287 3.08 -31.82 18.75
C GLU A 287 3.76 -30.60 19.34
N PHE A 288 2.98 -29.81 20.09
CA PHE A 288 3.41 -28.66 20.88
C PHE A 288 2.80 -28.82 22.27
N ASP A 289 3.47 -29.60 23.09
CA ASP A 289 2.91 -30.03 24.38
C ASP A 289 3.06 -28.98 25.49
N THR A 290 4.03 -28.09 25.32
CA THR A 290 4.40 -27.09 26.36
C THR A 290 4.64 -25.73 25.70
N GLU A 291 4.56 -24.64 26.50
CA GLU A 291 4.95 -23.29 26.09
C GLU A 291 6.39 -23.21 25.58
N ALA A 292 7.28 -24.09 26.10
CA ALA A 292 8.66 -24.15 25.63
C ALA A 292 8.81 -24.55 24.15
N ASP A 293 7.80 -25.17 23.58
CA ASP A 293 7.75 -25.50 22.14
C ASP A 293 7.46 -24.30 21.25
N LEU A 294 6.90 -23.22 21.83
CA LEU A 294 6.51 -21.99 21.13
C LEU A 294 7.09 -20.72 21.81
N THR A 295 8.19 -20.84 22.58
CA THR A 295 8.76 -19.74 23.38
C THR A 295 9.01 -18.46 22.56
N GLU A 296 9.46 -18.61 21.32
CA GLU A 296 9.77 -17.48 20.42
C GLU A 296 8.61 -17.19 19.44
N ARG A 297 7.41 -17.66 19.77
CA ARG A 297 6.23 -17.54 18.88
C ARG A 297 5.05 -17.06 19.72
N ASP A 298 4.72 -15.78 19.60
CA ASP A 298 3.51 -15.23 20.23
C ASP A 298 2.27 -15.89 19.65
N HIS A 299 1.40 -16.45 20.49
CA HIS A 299 0.23 -17.22 20.08
C HIS A 299 -1.01 -16.97 20.92
N GLY A 300 -0.99 -15.97 21.78
CA GLY A 300 -2.09 -15.64 22.69
C GLY A 300 -2.80 -14.34 22.40
N GLY A 301 -2.32 -13.56 21.44
CA GLY A 301 -2.83 -12.25 21.11
C GLY A 301 -4.30 -12.25 20.65
N LEU A 302 -5.00 -11.20 21.01
CA LEU A 302 -6.35 -10.87 20.52
C LEU A 302 -6.41 -9.45 19.96
N ASP A 303 -5.29 -8.81 19.75
CA ASP A 303 -5.32 -7.53 19.08
C ASP A 303 -5.70 -7.78 17.63
N LEU A 304 -6.89 -7.33 17.27
CA LEU A 304 -7.45 -7.49 15.93
C LEU A 304 -6.68 -6.68 14.86
N LEU A 305 -5.70 -5.90 15.28
CA LEU A 305 -4.81 -5.13 14.41
C LEU A 305 -3.49 -5.86 14.14
N ASP A 306 -3.30 -7.07 14.72
CA ASP A 306 -2.11 -7.87 14.51
C ASP A 306 -2.46 -9.09 13.62
N ASN A 307 -1.64 -9.37 12.61
CA ASN A 307 -1.71 -10.55 11.75
C ASN A 307 -1.23 -11.85 12.43
N SER A 308 -1.20 -11.86 13.75
CA SER A 308 -0.76 -12.96 14.61
C SER A 308 -1.73 -13.16 15.76
N THR A 309 -2.98 -13.52 15.45
CA THR A 309 -4.04 -13.71 16.44
C THR A 309 -4.70 -15.08 16.35
N ILE A 310 -5.45 -15.43 17.40
CA ILE A 310 -6.32 -16.64 17.36
C ILE A 310 -7.30 -16.59 16.19
N GLU A 311 -7.72 -15.41 15.77
CA GLU A 311 -8.72 -15.25 14.72
C GLU A 311 -8.11 -15.26 13.32
N THR A 312 -6.93 -14.65 13.14
CA THR A 312 -6.29 -14.47 11.83
C THR A 312 -5.24 -15.50 11.47
N GLY A 313 -4.86 -16.38 12.41
CA GLY A 313 -3.72 -17.25 12.26
C GLY A 313 -2.40 -16.51 12.50
N TYR A 314 -1.29 -17.17 12.15
CA TYR A 314 0.04 -16.70 12.49
C TYR A 314 0.95 -16.76 11.28
N TRP A 315 1.50 -15.61 10.87
CA TRP A 315 2.45 -15.52 9.76
C TRP A 315 3.72 -16.35 9.99
N TRP A 316 4.13 -16.56 11.25
CA TRP A 316 5.31 -17.32 11.63
C TRP A 316 5.12 -18.86 11.55
N ILE A 317 3.95 -19.35 11.19
CA ILE A 317 3.78 -20.76 10.79
C ILE A 317 4.38 -20.92 9.38
N GLU A 318 5.65 -20.69 9.32
CA GLU A 318 6.48 -20.66 8.13
C GLU A 318 7.32 -21.92 8.05
N VAL A 319 7.38 -22.57 6.91
CA VAL A 319 8.15 -23.78 6.65
C VAL A 319 9.11 -23.53 5.49
N GLY A 320 10.39 -23.70 5.76
CA GLY A 320 11.46 -23.58 4.78
C GLY A 320 12.49 -24.69 4.94
N VAL A 321 13.75 -24.32 5.13
CA VAL A 321 14.87 -25.28 5.28
C VAL A 321 14.54 -26.39 6.27
N PRO A 322 14.81 -27.68 5.94
CA PRO A 322 15.62 -28.17 4.80
C PRO A 322 14.88 -28.29 3.47
N LEU A 323 13.60 -27.90 3.38
CA LEU A 323 12.80 -27.96 2.16
C LEU A 323 13.05 -26.74 1.28
N HIS A 324 13.00 -26.92 -0.02
CA HIS A 324 13.21 -25.83 -0.96
C HIS A 324 11.86 -25.20 -1.37
N PRO A 325 11.60 -23.88 -1.11
CA PRO A 325 10.31 -23.22 -1.30
C PRO A 325 9.70 -23.32 -2.71
N ILE A 326 10.50 -23.56 -3.73
CA ILE A 326 10.00 -23.79 -5.09
C ILE A 326 9.81 -25.29 -5.36
N LYS A 327 10.89 -26.07 -5.19
CA LYS A 327 10.92 -27.48 -5.64
C LYS A 327 10.13 -28.42 -4.74
N ASP A 328 10.07 -28.11 -3.44
CA ASP A 328 9.40 -28.94 -2.44
C ASP A 328 8.09 -28.32 -1.93
N ASN A 329 7.47 -27.40 -2.69
CA ASN A 329 6.29 -26.68 -2.25
C ASN A 329 5.13 -27.57 -1.80
N GLU A 330 4.94 -28.75 -2.41
CA GLU A 330 3.92 -29.73 -2.00
C GLU A 330 4.26 -30.38 -0.65
N LYS A 331 5.55 -30.66 -0.38
CA LYS A 331 6.00 -31.15 0.93
C LYS A 331 5.87 -30.05 1.98
N ILE A 332 6.20 -28.81 1.62
CA ILE A 332 6.03 -27.62 2.48
C ILE A 332 4.56 -27.44 2.84
N ARG A 333 3.63 -27.58 1.88
CA ARG A 333 2.20 -27.52 2.14
C ARG A 333 1.79 -28.54 3.22
N HIS A 334 2.20 -29.79 3.07
CA HIS A 334 1.87 -30.83 4.03
C HIS A 334 2.49 -30.53 5.42
N GLU A 335 3.75 -30.15 5.45
CA GLU A 335 4.44 -29.82 6.70
C GLU A 335 3.85 -28.56 7.37
N ALA A 336 3.51 -27.54 6.60
CA ALA A 336 2.86 -26.34 7.13
C ALA A 336 1.47 -26.65 7.71
N LEU A 337 0.69 -27.51 7.05
CA LEU A 337 -0.58 -28.04 7.64
C LEU A 337 -0.33 -28.79 8.94
N ARG A 338 0.71 -29.63 8.98
CA ARG A 338 1.13 -30.35 10.17
C ARG A 338 1.41 -29.40 11.34
N GLN A 339 2.19 -28.38 11.09
CA GLN A 339 2.54 -27.37 12.07
C GLN A 339 1.32 -26.54 12.50
N LEU A 340 0.53 -26.05 11.56
CA LEU A 340 -0.66 -25.24 11.79
C LEU A 340 -1.66 -25.94 12.71
N LEU A 341 -1.98 -27.20 12.42
CA LEU A 341 -2.94 -27.98 13.25
C LEU A 341 -2.37 -28.33 14.62
N GLY A 342 -1.06 -28.49 14.72
CA GLY A 342 -0.38 -28.65 16.01
C GLY A 342 -0.40 -27.38 16.86
N VAL A 343 -0.15 -26.23 16.28
CA VAL A 343 -0.25 -24.92 16.97
C VAL A 343 -1.69 -24.67 17.41
N TRP A 344 -2.67 -24.95 16.54
CA TRP A 344 -4.08 -24.83 16.91
C TRP A 344 -4.48 -25.75 18.07
N ASP A 345 -3.99 -27.00 18.09
CA ASP A 345 -4.17 -27.92 19.21
C ASP A 345 -3.56 -27.38 20.51
N HIS A 346 -2.36 -26.83 20.43
CA HIS A 346 -1.72 -26.20 21.59
C HIS A 346 -2.61 -25.07 22.16
N ILE A 347 -3.04 -24.16 21.33
CA ILE A 347 -3.88 -23.03 21.75
C ILE A 347 -5.20 -23.49 22.38
N LYS A 348 -5.85 -24.48 21.79
CA LYS A 348 -7.14 -24.99 22.25
C LYS A 348 -7.05 -25.87 23.52
N ASN A 349 -6.03 -26.72 23.58
CA ASN A 349 -6.04 -27.85 24.53
C ASN A 349 -4.84 -27.88 25.49
N ARG A 350 -3.70 -27.25 25.15
CA ARG A 350 -2.43 -27.46 25.88
C ARG A 350 -1.78 -26.19 26.43
N CYS A 351 -2.12 -25.01 25.89
CA CYS A 351 -1.58 -23.74 26.36
C CYS A 351 -1.80 -23.59 27.87
N THR A 352 -0.74 -23.31 28.63
CA THR A 352 -0.81 -23.17 30.10
C THR A 352 -1.44 -21.84 30.54
N ALA A 353 -1.50 -20.84 29.66
CA ALA A 353 -2.16 -19.59 29.93
C ALA A 353 -3.69 -19.76 29.90
N ASP A 354 -4.33 -19.86 31.07
CA ASP A 354 -5.78 -20.03 31.22
C ASP A 354 -6.59 -19.01 30.42
N GLN A 355 -6.08 -17.81 30.31
CA GLN A 355 -6.75 -16.73 29.53
C GLN A 355 -6.79 -17.04 28.03
N VAL A 356 -5.73 -17.62 27.46
CA VAL A 356 -5.65 -18.02 26.05
C VAL A 356 -6.62 -19.17 25.79
N ARG A 357 -6.59 -20.22 26.62
CA ARG A 357 -7.53 -21.36 26.50
C ARG A 357 -8.99 -20.92 26.62
N ALA A 358 -9.29 -20.10 27.62
CA ALA A 358 -10.65 -19.60 27.85
C ALA A 358 -11.17 -18.79 26.65
N ARG A 359 -10.30 -17.98 26.02
CA ARG A 359 -10.63 -17.27 24.80
C ARG A 359 -10.84 -18.20 23.61
N ALA A 360 -9.89 -19.12 23.40
CA ALA A 360 -9.90 -20.05 22.29
C ALA A 360 -11.05 -21.07 22.39
N ALA A 361 -11.61 -21.29 23.59
CA ALA A 361 -12.69 -22.28 23.81
C ALA A 361 -13.82 -22.14 22.81
N ASN A 362 -14.27 -20.92 22.54
CA ASN A 362 -15.39 -20.63 21.62
C ASN A 362 -14.99 -20.49 20.15
N TYR A 363 -13.70 -20.64 19.83
CA TYR A 363 -13.25 -20.48 18.43
C TYR A 363 -13.19 -21.82 17.71
N ALA A 364 -13.64 -21.83 16.46
CA ALA A 364 -13.51 -22.95 15.54
C ALA A 364 -12.79 -22.50 14.27
N LEU A 365 -11.99 -23.39 13.67
CA LEU A 365 -11.39 -23.13 12.37
C LEU A 365 -12.49 -22.94 11.32
N GLU A 366 -12.50 -21.78 10.67
CA GLU A 366 -13.40 -21.44 9.57
C GLU A 366 -12.71 -21.65 8.22
N PHE A 367 -11.43 -21.36 8.15
CA PHE A 367 -10.60 -21.50 6.95
C PHE A 367 -9.25 -22.09 7.32
N VAL A 368 -8.75 -22.97 6.49
CA VAL A 368 -7.38 -23.48 6.53
C VAL A 368 -6.83 -23.37 5.12
N GLY A 369 -5.74 -22.65 4.95
CA GLY A 369 -5.09 -22.48 3.65
C GLY A 369 -4.51 -23.80 3.13
N PHE A 370 -4.60 -24.02 1.82
CA PHE A 370 -3.98 -25.15 1.13
C PHE A 370 -2.92 -24.73 0.12
N TRP A 371 -2.80 -23.43 -0.14
CA TRP A 371 -1.78 -22.87 -1.00
C TRP A 371 -0.80 -22.04 -0.17
N PRO A 372 0.43 -22.54 0.05
CA PRO A 372 1.42 -21.79 0.83
C PRO A 372 1.82 -20.50 0.10
N TYR A 373 1.76 -19.37 0.77
CA TYR A 373 2.30 -18.16 0.20
C TYR A 373 3.82 -18.13 0.34
N LYS A 374 4.46 -17.67 -0.72
CA LYS A 374 5.90 -17.61 -0.83
C LYS A 374 6.38 -16.19 -0.58
N ARG A 375 7.42 -16.06 0.24
CA ARG A 375 8.11 -14.79 0.48
C ARG A 375 9.22 -14.56 -0.51
N GLU A 376 9.99 -15.61 -0.83
CA GLU A 376 11.19 -15.53 -1.65
C GLU A 376 11.18 -16.52 -2.80
N SER A 377 11.84 -16.13 -3.91
CA SER A 377 12.06 -16.96 -5.07
C SER A 377 13.23 -16.41 -5.91
N ARG A 378 13.20 -16.62 -7.24
CA ARG A 378 14.20 -16.08 -8.16
C ARG A 378 14.04 -14.56 -8.29
N ARG A 379 15.17 -13.86 -8.29
CA ARG A 379 15.30 -12.46 -8.67
C ARG A 379 16.00 -12.44 -10.03
N ILE A 380 15.31 -11.96 -11.06
CA ILE A 380 15.85 -11.86 -12.43
C ILE A 380 16.77 -10.65 -12.48
N ILE A 381 17.94 -10.81 -13.10
CA ILE A 381 18.96 -9.77 -13.12
C ILE A 381 18.66 -8.77 -14.23
N GLY A 382 18.53 -7.51 -13.85
CA GLY A 382 18.42 -6.34 -14.72
C GLY A 382 19.77 -5.65 -14.95
N ASP A 383 19.74 -4.50 -15.61
CA ASP A 383 20.94 -3.66 -15.80
C ASP A 383 21.35 -2.94 -14.51
N TYR A 384 20.49 -2.92 -13.52
CA TYR A 384 20.77 -2.46 -12.16
C TYR A 384 20.27 -3.47 -11.14
N VAL A 385 21.01 -3.59 -10.03
CA VAL A 385 20.61 -4.38 -8.87
C VAL A 385 20.35 -3.43 -7.72
N LEU A 386 19.10 -3.33 -7.27
CA LEU A 386 18.75 -2.54 -6.08
C LEU A 386 19.45 -3.14 -4.86
N ARG A 387 20.10 -2.30 -4.03
CA ARG A 387 20.95 -2.73 -2.91
C ARG A 387 20.48 -2.15 -1.59
N GLN A 388 21.02 -2.65 -0.48
CA GLN A 388 20.74 -2.13 0.86
C GLN A 388 20.92 -0.62 0.95
N GLU A 389 21.99 -0.07 0.36
CA GLU A 389 22.26 1.37 0.41
C GLU A 389 21.18 2.18 -0.32
N ASP A 390 20.66 1.67 -1.43
CA ASP A 390 19.57 2.30 -2.18
C ASP A 390 18.26 2.38 -1.37
N VAL A 391 18.05 1.40 -0.48
CA VAL A 391 16.86 1.34 0.38
C VAL A 391 17.04 2.21 1.63
N ARG A 392 18.25 2.28 2.17
CA ARG A 392 18.53 2.98 3.43
C ARG A 392 18.90 4.46 3.26
N ASN A 393 19.60 4.81 2.19
CA ASN A 393 20.00 6.17 1.83
C ASN A 393 19.65 6.42 0.36
N PRO A 394 18.35 6.48 0.04
CA PRO A 394 17.90 6.44 -1.34
C PRO A 394 18.38 7.64 -2.14
N PRO A 395 19.12 7.42 -3.24
CA PRO A 395 19.36 8.46 -4.23
C PRO A 395 18.13 8.67 -5.09
N ILE A 396 17.95 9.87 -5.61
CA ILE A 396 17.00 10.15 -6.70
C ILE A 396 17.68 9.81 -8.01
N ARG A 397 17.02 8.98 -8.84
CA ARG A 397 17.51 8.57 -10.16
C ARG A 397 16.59 9.04 -11.26
N ASP A 398 17.14 9.32 -12.43
CA ASP A 398 16.36 9.78 -13.58
C ASP A 398 15.41 8.71 -14.13
N ASP A 399 15.67 7.44 -13.84
CA ASP A 399 14.89 6.31 -14.29
C ASP A 399 14.08 5.62 -13.17
N ASP A 400 13.93 6.26 -12.00
CA ASP A 400 13.01 5.77 -10.97
C ASP A 400 11.56 5.82 -11.49
N ILE A 401 10.84 4.69 -11.39
CA ILE A 401 9.47 4.55 -11.92
C ILE A 401 8.45 4.12 -10.87
N ALA A 402 8.92 3.68 -9.72
CA ALA A 402 8.10 3.21 -8.62
C ALA A 402 8.81 3.50 -7.30
N TYR A 403 8.20 3.18 -6.18
CA TYR A 403 8.82 3.33 -4.87
C TYR A 403 8.50 2.15 -3.96
N GLY A 404 9.35 1.97 -2.95
CA GLY A 404 9.11 1.13 -1.78
C GLY A 404 9.37 1.92 -0.51
N GLY A 405 9.03 1.34 0.63
CA GLY A 405 9.20 1.99 1.94
C GLY A 405 9.09 1.02 3.11
N TRP A 406 8.85 -0.26 2.83
CA TRP A 406 8.86 -1.31 3.85
C TRP A 406 10.25 -1.47 4.48
N GLY A 407 10.32 -1.80 5.76
CA GLY A 407 11.59 -2.09 6.41
C GLY A 407 12.31 -3.31 5.81
N ILE A 408 13.59 -3.47 6.17
CA ILE A 408 14.37 -4.65 5.80
C ILE A 408 13.92 -5.81 6.69
N ASP A 409 13.14 -6.73 6.12
CA ASP A 409 12.40 -7.79 6.78
C ASP A 409 12.92 -9.17 6.32
N ILE A 410 13.90 -9.70 7.07
CA ILE A 410 14.52 -10.99 6.82
C ILE A 410 13.99 -12.00 7.83
N HIS A 411 13.45 -13.13 7.35
CA HIS A 411 12.94 -14.22 8.17
C HIS A 411 13.98 -15.33 8.35
N VAL A 412 13.86 -16.10 9.45
CA VAL A 412 14.67 -17.28 9.68
C VAL A 412 14.33 -18.34 8.61
N PRO A 413 15.30 -18.87 7.85
CA PRO A 413 15.02 -19.75 6.70
C PRO A 413 14.27 -21.04 7.04
N GLY A 414 14.43 -21.58 8.25
CA GLY A 414 13.72 -22.78 8.70
C GLY A 414 12.31 -22.49 9.23
N GLY A 415 11.98 -21.25 9.52
CA GLY A 415 10.69 -20.86 10.07
C GLY A 415 10.38 -21.55 11.39
N ILE A 416 9.16 -22.13 11.52
CA ILE A 416 8.72 -22.84 12.73
C ILE A 416 9.51 -24.13 13.01
N LEU A 417 10.20 -24.69 12.01
CA LEU A 417 11.05 -25.87 12.21
C LEU A 417 12.27 -25.54 13.08
N GLN A 418 12.64 -24.29 13.18
CA GLN A 418 13.68 -23.77 14.08
C GLN A 418 13.04 -23.14 15.32
N ARG A 419 12.33 -23.94 16.11
CA ARG A 419 11.47 -23.52 17.24
C ARG A 419 12.14 -22.59 18.26
N ARG A 420 13.46 -22.72 18.47
CA ARG A 420 14.23 -21.96 19.47
C ARG A 420 14.88 -20.70 18.91
N THR A 421 14.73 -20.43 17.63
CA THR A 421 15.24 -19.23 16.97
C THR A 421 14.08 -18.27 16.78
N PRO A 422 14.22 -16.97 17.14
CA PRO A 422 13.20 -15.97 16.83
C PRO A 422 12.84 -15.98 15.34
N PRO A 423 11.58 -15.69 14.97
CA PRO A 423 11.18 -15.68 13.57
C PRO A 423 11.95 -14.64 12.74
N TYR A 424 12.38 -13.56 13.40
CA TYR A 424 13.30 -12.57 12.85
C TYR A 424 14.68 -12.74 13.49
N PRO A 425 15.67 -13.31 12.80
CA PRO A 425 17.04 -13.39 13.34
C PRO A 425 17.69 -12.00 13.34
N GLU A 426 18.63 -11.80 14.24
CA GLU A 426 19.50 -10.62 14.15
C GLU A 426 20.18 -10.59 12.75
N PRO A 427 20.19 -9.44 12.06
CA PRO A 427 19.79 -8.12 12.55
C PRO A 427 18.30 -7.73 12.30
N SER A 428 17.46 -8.62 11.85
CA SER A 428 16.06 -8.34 11.46
C SER A 428 15.03 -8.84 12.47
N SER A 429 15.31 -8.76 13.78
CA SER A 429 14.32 -9.00 14.83
C SER A 429 13.39 -7.78 15.01
N ASP A 430 12.19 -7.99 15.57
CA ASP A 430 11.27 -6.91 15.92
C ASP A 430 11.93 -5.85 16.81
N ALA A 431 12.80 -6.27 17.75
CA ALA A 431 13.60 -5.38 18.58
C ALA A 431 14.53 -4.48 17.75
N ASN A 432 14.91 -4.91 16.56
CA ASN A 432 15.76 -4.17 15.63
C ASN A 432 14.99 -3.50 14.48
N TRP A 433 13.69 -3.76 14.36
CA TRP A 433 12.84 -3.15 13.33
C TRP A 433 13.02 -1.64 13.20
N PRO A 434 13.01 -0.84 14.28
CA PRO A 434 13.32 0.58 14.22
C PRO A 434 14.68 0.89 13.62
N LYS A 435 15.64 -0.02 13.76
CA LYS A 435 16.99 0.10 13.24
C LYS A 435 17.06 -0.17 11.74
N LEU A 436 16.13 -0.98 11.22
CA LEU A 436 16.07 -1.43 9.84
C LEU A 436 15.01 -0.70 9.00
N GLY A 437 14.30 0.25 9.61
CA GLY A 437 13.33 1.09 8.93
C GLY A 437 13.94 1.83 7.74
N THR A 438 13.13 2.08 6.74
CA THR A 438 13.48 2.79 5.52
C THR A 438 12.67 4.08 5.41
N ILE A 439 13.13 4.99 4.59
CA ILE A 439 12.33 6.09 4.03
C ILE A 439 11.92 5.69 2.61
N PRO A 440 10.97 6.39 1.96
CA PRO A 440 10.61 6.07 0.58
C PRO A 440 11.83 6.07 -0.33
N TYR A 441 12.04 4.98 -1.03
CA TYR A 441 13.14 4.82 -1.98
C TYR A 441 12.62 4.57 -3.38
N GLY A 442 13.30 5.14 -4.40
CA GLY A 442 12.97 4.91 -5.80
C GLY A 442 13.35 3.52 -6.27
N ILE A 443 12.55 2.93 -7.15
CA ILE A 443 12.84 1.67 -7.86
C ILE A 443 13.06 2.02 -9.33
N PRO A 444 14.30 1.92 -9.84
CA PRO A 444 14.62 2.30 -11.21
C PRO A 444 14.12 1.29 -12.23
N LEU A 445 13.78 1.76 -13.43
CA LEU A 445 13.35 0.91 -14.55
C LEU A 445 14.37 -0.19 -14.85
N ARG A 446 15.66 0.10 -14.69
CA ARG A 446 16.77 -0.86 -14.87
C ARG A 446 16.72 -2.08 -13.95
N CYS A 447 15.92 -2.03 -12.87
CA CYS A 447 15.62 -3.21 -12.04
C CYS A 447 14.47 -4.05 -12.57
N CYS A 448 13.70 -3.54 -13.53
CA CYS A 448 12.39 -4.07 -13.91
C CYS A 448 12.38 -4.69 -15.32
N TYR A 449 13.54 -4.89 -15.95
CA TYR A 449 13.68 -5.67 -17.19
C TYR A 449 14.91 -6.57 -17.14
N SER A 450 14.86 -7.68 -17.90
CA SER A 450 15.98 -8.63 -18.00
C SER A 450 17.14 -8.04 -18.79
N ARG A 451 18.38 -8.22 -18.30
CA ARG A 451 19.57 -7.76 -18.99
C ARG A 451 19.89 -8.55 -20.26
N ASN A 452 19.44 -9.81 -20.37
CA ASN A 452 19.77 -10.71 -21.47
C ASN A 452 18.56 -11.17 -22.28
N ILE A 453 17.33 -11.05 -21.79
CA ILE A 453 16.10 -11.31 -22.57
C ILE A 453 15.45 -9.96 -22.85
N LEU A 454 15.61 -9.47 -24.08
CA LEU A 454 15.42 -8.06 -24.43
C LEU A 454 13.96 -7.58 -24.44
N ASN A 455 13.01 -8.50 -24.60
CA ASN A 455 11.58 -8.19 -24.55
C ASN A 455 10.89 -8.69 -23.27
N LEU A 456 11.65 -8.90 -22.19
CA LEU A 456 11.17 -9.36 -20.91
C LEU A 456 11.29 -8.27 -19.84
N LEU A 457 10.14 -7.89 -19.26
CA LEU A 457 10.04 -7.07 -18.05
C LEU A 457 9.68 -7.95 -16.84
N MET A 458 9.88 -7.42 -15.63
CA MET A 458 9.57 -8.08 -14.37
C MET A 458 8.71 -7.20 -13.47
N ALA A 459 7.78 -7.80 -12.72
CA ALA A 459 6.97 -7.12 -11.72
C ALA A 459 6.83 -7.96 -10.44
N GLY A 460 6.78 -7.28 -9.29
CA GLY A 460 6.69 -7.93 -7.98
C GLY A 460 8.03 -8.47 -7.49
N ARG A 461 8.03 -9.67 -6.91
CA ARG A 461 9.21 -10.28 -6.27
C ARG A 461 10.35 -10.65 -7.23
N THR A 462 10.10 -10.62 -8.52
CA THR A 462 11.05 -11.07 -9.55
C THR A 462 12.02 -9.99 -10.02
N ILE A 463 11.86 -8.74 -9.58
CA ILE A 463 12.73 -7.63 -9.98
C ILE A 463 14.16 -7.80 -9.48
N SER A 464 15.09 -7.08 -10.13
CA SER A 464 16.53 -7.16 -9.87
C SER A 464 16.94 -6.46 -8.59
N THR A 465 17.19 -7.25 -7.54
CA THR A 465 17.57 -6.77 -6.21
C THR A 465 18.64 -7.66 -5.57
N SER A 466 19.42 -7.13 -4.63
CA SER A 466 20.16 -7.95 -3.67
C SER A 466 19.21 -8.64 -2.70
N TYR A 467 19.66 -9.65 -1.97
CA TYR A 467 18.87 -10.31 -0.92
C TYR A 467 18.39 -9.34 0.15
N ILE A 468 19.25 -8.41 0.57
CA ILE A 468 18.93 -7.44 1.61
C ILE A 468 17.87 -6.44 1.11
N ALA A 469 18.05 -5.84 -0.05
CA ALA A 469 17.07 -4.92 -0.62
C ALA A 469 15.76 -5.64 -0.99
N PHE A 470 15.84 -6.89 -1.43
CA PHE A 470 14.70 -7.74 -1.70
C PHE A 470 13.77 -7.87 -0.49
N SER A 471 14.32 -8.04 0.70
CA SER A 471 13.53 -8.22 1.92
C SER A 471 12.62 -7.02 2.24
N SER A 472 12.95 -5.83 1.71
CA SER A 472 12.10 -4.63 1.76
C SER A 472 11.13 -4.55 0.56
N SER A 473 11.62 -4.81 -0.66
CA SER A 473 10.85 -4.56 -1.89
C SER A 473 9.88 -5.67 -2.29
N ARG A 474 9.89 -6.82 -1.59
CA ARG A 474 9.08 -8.00 -1.89
C ARG A 474 7.61 -7.91 -1.49
N VAL A 475 7.23 -6.91 -0.69
CA VAL A 475 5.85 -6.78 -0.19
C VAL A 475 4.86 -6.53 -1.32
N LEU A 476 3.61 -6.95 -1.09
CA LEU A 476 2.58 -6.99 -2.14
C LEU A 476 2.25 -5.61 -2.70
N THR A 477 2.21 -4.60 -1.84
CA THR A 477 1.87 -3.22 -2.20
C THR A 477 2.94 -2.56 -3.05
N THR A 478 4.22 -2.68 -2.67
CA THR A 478 5.35 -2.27 -3.52
C THR A 478 5.31 -3.00 -4.86
N GLY A 479 5.02 -4.33 -4.84
CA GLY A 479 4.87 -5.10 -6.07
C GLY A 479 3.74 -4.59 -6.98
N ALA A 480 2.62 -4.13 -6.42
CA ALA A 480 1.51 -3.55 -7.17
C ALA A 480 1.89 -2.23 -7.85
N VAL A 481 2.59 -1.34 -7.13
CA VAL A 481 3.08 -0.07 -7.67
C VAL A 481 4.11 -0.31 -8.78
N VAL A 482 5.04 -1.24 -8.59
CA VAL A 482 5.98 -1.68 -9.64
C VAL A 482 5.21 -2.26 -10.83
N GLY A 483 4.16 -3.07 -10.59
CA GLY A 483 3.31 -3.61 -11.63
C GLY A 483 2.68 -2.52 -12.49
N GLN A 484 2.05 -1.51 -11.87
CA GLN A 484 1.51 -0.36 -12.60
C GLN A 484 2.57 0.31 -13.46
N ALA A 485 3.75 0.55 -12.91
CA ALA A 485 4.85 1.23 -13.61
C ALA A 485 5.37 0.41 -14.80
N VAL A 486 5.55 -0.88 -14.62
CA VAL A 486 6.02 -1.81 -15.66
C VAL A 486 4.98 -1.96 -16.78
N GLY A 487 3.68 -2.01 -16.44
CA GLY A 487 2.61 -2.03 -17.44
C GLY A 487 2.61 -0.77 -18.30
N ALA A 488 2.76 0.41 -17.68
CA ALA A 488 2.88 1.68 -18.40
C ALA A 488 4.15 1.71 -19.29
N ALA A 489 5.28 1.20 -18.79
CA ALA A 489 6.52 1.07 -19.56
C ALA A 489 6.35 0.17 -20.79
N ALA A 490 5.69 -0.98 -20.63
CA ALA A 490 5.40 -1.90 -21.75
C ALA A 490 4.54 -1.23 -22.83
N ALA A 491 3.50 -0.47 -22.43
CA ALA A 491 2.67 0.29 -23.37
C ALA A 491 3.49 1.36 -24.12
N LEU A 492 4.40 2.06 -23.43
CA LEU A 492 5.31 3.01 -24.10
C LEU A 492 6.26 2.33 -25.07
N CYS A 493 6.85 1.19 -24.69
CA CYS A 493 7.68 0.39 -25.60
C CYS A 493 6.93 0.02 -26.88
N ARG A 494 5.66 -0.37 -26.76
CA ARG A 494 4.81 -0.65 -27.94
C ARG A 494 4.56 0.58 -28.78
N ARG A 495 4.22 1.70 -28.15
CA ARG A 495 3.98 2.98 -28.84
C ARG A 495 5.17 3.43 -29.67
N TYR A 496 6.40 3.20 -29.16
CA TYR A 496 7.64 3.63 -29.80
C TYR A 496 8.40 2.51 -30.53
N SER A 497 7.86 1.28 -30.53
CA SER A 497 8.50 0.10 -31.13
C SER A 497 9.95 -0.07 -30.66
N CYS A 498 10.17 0.04 -29.34
CA CYS A 498 11.49 -0.04 -28.70
C CYS A 498 11.55 -1.12 -27.61
N ALA A 499 12.75 -1.53 -27.23
CA ALA A 499 12.96 -2.42 -26.11
C ALA A 499 12.85 -1.67 -24.77
N PRO A 500 12.55 -2.36 -23.63
CA PRO A 500 12.46 -1.73 -22.31
C PRO A 500 13.70 -0.90 -21.92
N LYS A 501 14.91 -1.37 -22.23
CA LYS A 501 16.15 -0.65 -21.95
C LYS A 501 16.27 0.69 -22.69
N ASP A 502 15.62 0.82 -23.84
CA ASP A 502 15.71 2.02 -24.67
C ASP A 502 14.88 3.18 -24.08
N LEU A 503 13.97 2.88 -23.16
CA LEU A 503 13.24 3.91 -22.40
C LEU A 503 14.17 4.63 -21.41
N VAL A 504 15.20 3.96 -20.90
CA VAL A 504 16.17 4.54 -19.97
C VAL A 504 16.94 5.66 -20.69
N GLY A 505 17.01 6.83 -20.07
CA GLY A 505 17.70 8.00 -20.64
C GLY A 505 16.92 8.76 -21.72
N SER A 506 16.20 8.07 -22.59
CA SER A 506 15.51 8.74 -23.71
C SER A 506 14.05 9.12 -23.38
N ARG A 507 13.35 8.28 -22.59
CA ARG A 507 11.91 8.42 -22.31
C ARG A 507 11.52 8.14 -20.86
N ALA A 508 12.47 7.97 -19.96
CA ALA A 508 12.18 7.75 -18.54
C ALA A 508 11.34 8.89 -17.97
N ALA A 509 11.64 10.14 -18.33
CA ALA A 509 10.86 11.30 -17.90
C ALA A 509 9.40 11.26 -18.42
N GLU A 510 9.16 10.78 -19.66
CA GLU A 510 7.81 10.61 -20.20
C GLU A 510 7.04 9.53 -19.42
N LEU A 511 7.69 8.41 -19.11
CA LEU A 511 7.12 7.35 -18.27
C LEU A 511 6.78 7.87 -16.88
N GLN A 512 7.69 8.60 -16.24
CA GLN A 512 7.43 9.22 -14.95
C GLN A 512 6.21 10.15 -14.99
N GLN A 513 6.12 11.03 -16.02
CA GLN A 513 4.99 11.94 -16.16
C GLN A 513 3.67 11.21 -16.42
N LEU A 514 3.70 10.10 -17.13
CA LEU A 514 2.53 9.24 -17.33
C LEU A 514 2.06 8.63 -15.99
N LEU A 515 3.00 8.13 -15.18
CA LEU A 515 2.72 7.52 -13.88
C LEU A 515 2.18 8.54 -12.88
N VAL A 516 2.82 9.71 -12.73
CA VAL A 516 2.31 10.75 -11.80
C VAL A 516 0.98 11.34 -12.28
N LYS A 517 0.67 11.30 -13.59
CA LYS A 517 -0.66 11.64 -14.10
C LYS A 517 -1.73 10.65 -13.63
N GLN A 518 -1.35 9.39 -13.37
CA GLN A 518 -2.21 8.30 -12.89
C GLN A 518 -2.13 8.12 -11.37
N ASP A 519 -1.78 9.17 -10.62
CA ASP A 519 -1.60 9.17 -9.16
C ASP A 519 -0.49 8.23 -8.66
N GLY A 520 0.41 7.80 -9.51
CA GLY A 520 1.65 7.12 -9.11
C GLY A 520 2.58 8.11 -8.40
N PHE A 521 3.19 7.68 -7.31
CA PHE A 521 4.22 8.46 -6.61
C PHE A 521 5.61 7.95 -6.97
N ILE A 522 6.52 8.88 -7.22
CA ILE A 522 7.95 8.62 -7.42
C ILE A 522 8.68 9.69 -6.61
N PRO A 523 9.53 9.33 -5.63
CA PRO A 523 10.23 10.30 -4.79
C PRO A 523 10.96 11.36 -5.61
N GLY A 524 10.74 12.64 -5.30
CA GLY A 524 11.36 13.77 -5.98
C GLY A 524 10.82 14.09 -7.39
N VAL A 525 9.80 13.36 -7.88
CA VAL A 525 9.20 13.60 -9.20
C VAL A 525 7.85 14.30 -9.06
N ALA A 526 7.78 15.53 -9.55
CA ALA A 526 6.53 16.30 -9.65
C ALA A 526 5.98 16.27 -11.08
N ASN A 527 4.69 16.63 -11.23
CA ASN A 527 4.05 16.89 -12.51
C ASN A 527 4.79 17.98 -13.28
N ARG A 528 5.27 17.67 -14.48
CA ARG A 528 5.91 18.58 -15.44
C ARG A 528 5.22 18.57 -16.80
N ASP A 529 4.00 18.02 -16.89
CA ASP A 529 3.24 17.98 -18.15
C ASP A 529 2.88 19.41 -18.60
N LEU A 530 3.48 19.85 -19.69
CA LEU A 530 3.25 21.17 -20.25
C LEU A 530 1.83 21.37 -20.82
N ARG A 531 1.09 20.28 -21.04
CA ARG A 531 -0.30 20.31 -21.48
C ARG A 531 -1.26 20.57 -20.31
N ASP A 532 -0.79 20.45 -19.09
CA ASP A 532 -1.59 20.76 -17.90
C ASP A 532 -1.62 22.29 -17.68
N LEU A 533 -2.74 22.89 -18.04
CA LEU A 533 -2.98 24.33 -17.94
C LEU A 533 -2.99 24.84 -16.49
N ALA A 534 -3.34 23.96 -15.53
CA ALA A 534 -3.40 24.33 -14.12
C ALA A 534 -2.03 24.71 -13.54
N ARG A 535 -0.94 24.20 -14.09
CA ARG A 535 0.41 24.50 -13.60
C ARG A 535 0.82 25.97 -13.68
N SER A 536 0.22 26.72 -14.59
CA SER A 536 0.43 28.16 -14.73
C SER A 536 -0.75 28.99 -14.21
N ALA A 537 -1.75 28.33 -13.65
CA ALA A 537 -2.95 28.99 -13.13
C ALA A 537 -2.68 29.63 -11.76
N GLN A 538 -3.38 30.70 -11.47
CA GLN A 538 -3.50 31.23 -10.12
C GLN A 538 -4.62 30.50 -9.39
N ALA A 539 -4.33 29.89 -8.25
CA ALA A 539 -5.32 29.22 -7.44
C ALA A 539 -5.75 30.09 -6.24
N THR A 540 -7.04 30.20 -6.02
CA THR A 540 -7.64 30.87 -4.86
C THR A 540 -8.73 29.98 -4.26
N ALA A 541 -9.13 30.24 -3.02
CA ALA A 541 -10.14 29.45 -2.32
C ALA A 541 -11.00 30.32 -1.42
N SER A 542 -12.16 29.80 -1.01
CA SER A 542 -13.07 30.47 -0.06
C SER A 542 -12.47 30.65 1.32
N SER A 543 -11.62 29.75 1.74
CA SER A 543 -10.91 29.77 3.03
C SER A 543 -9.61 28.98 2.97
N GLU A 544 -8.75 29.13 3.98
CA GLU A 544 -7.48 28.40 4.12
C GLU A 544 -7.26 28.00 5.57
N GLY A 545 -7.04 26.71 5.82
CA GLY A 545 -6.83 26.17 7.16
C GLY A 545 -5.44 26.51 7.73
N PRO A 546 -5.35 26.83 9.02
CA PRO A 546 -4.06 27.02 9.68
C PRO A 546 -3.37 25.67 9.97
N LEU A 547 -2.06 25.73 10.20
CA LEU A 547 -1.34 24.61 10.81
C LEU A 547 -1.73 24.54 12.29
N ALA A 548 -2.34 23.44 12.69
CA ALA A 548 -2.74 23.21 14.08
C ALA A 548 -2.24 21.86 14.57
N PHE A 549 -1.78 21.82 15.81
CA PHE A 549 -1.37 20.61 16.51
C PHE A 549 -2.43 20.27 17.56
N PRO A 550 -3.09 19.11 17.46
CA PRO A 550 -4.11 18.69 18.40
C PRO A 550 -3.54 18.59 19.82
N LEU A 551 -4.34 18.92 20.81
CA LEU A 551 -3.99 18.73 22.22
C LEU A 551 -4.32 17.32 22.68
N SER A 552 -3.50 16.77 23.56
CA SER A 552 -3.68 15.43 24.12
C SER A 552 -3.10 15.36 25.53
N ASP A 553 -3.68 14.50 26.34
CA ASP A 553 -3.16 14.16 27.68
C ASP A 553 -2.17 12.98 27.65
N SER A 554 -1.99 12.33 26.48
CA SER A 554 -0.98 11.29 26.31
C SER A 554 0.42 11.89 26.34
N LEU A 555 1.34 11.20 27.02
CA LEU A 555 2.68 11.70 27.30
C LEU A 555 3.74 10.74 26.79
N ARG A 556 4.78 11.30 26.17
CA ARG A 556 5.99 10.54 25.82
C ARG A 556 7.17 11.05 26.65
N PRO A 557 7.78 10.19 27.49
CA PRO A 557 8.99 10.56 28.24
C PRO A 557 10.13 10.90 27.30
N ALA A 558 10.86 11.97 27.60
CA ALA A 558 12.09 12.35 26.89
C ALA A 558 13.32 11.55 27.38
N SER A 559 13.12 10.26 27.66
CA SER A 559 14.24 9.31 27.94
C SER A 559 15.16 9.11 26.73
N LEU A 560 14.67 9.40 25.54
CA LEU A 560 15.39 9.60 24.29
C LEU A 560 15.13 11.01 23.78
N PRO A 561 15.98 11.57 22.89
CA PRO A 561 15.65 12.82 22.22
C PRO A 561 14.32 12.74 21.47
N LEU A 562 13.59 13.85 21.43
CA LEU A 562 12.30 13.98 20.75
C LEU A 562 12.35 15.11 19.75
N ALA A 563 11.63 14.96 18.64
CA ALA A 563 11.49 16.03 17.66
C ALA A 563 10.09 16.08 17.04
N GLN A 564 9.65 17.28 16.66
CA GLN A 564 8.42 17.53 15.91
C GLN A 564 8.75 18.32 14.65
N LEU A 565 8.47 17.73 13.49
CA LEU A 565 8.60 18.39 12.20
C LEU A 565 7.36 19.23 11.91
N PHE A 566 7.54 20.37 11.24
CA PHE A 566 6.46 21.23 10.78
C PHE A 566 6.87 22.03 9.53
N PRO A 567 5.90 22.34 8.63
CA PRO A 567 6.12 23.24 7.51
C PRO A 567 6.07 24.72 7.96
N VAL A 568 6.88 25.56 7.35
CA VAL A 568 6.93 27.00 7.65
C VAL A 568 6.46 27.80 6.44
N SER A 569 5.48 28.67 6.66
CA SER A 569 4.91 29.58 5.67
C SER A 569 5.33 31.06 5.86
N THR A 570 6.07 31.37 6.93
CA THR A 570 6.55 32.71 7.25
C THR A 570 8.07 32.81 7.10
N ASP A 571 8.60 34.03 7.02
CA ASP A 571 10.03 34.30 6.90
C ASP A 571 10.77 34.32 8.25
N HIS A 572 10.05 34.11 9.35
CA HIS A 572 10.61 34.06 10.70
C HIS A 572 9.77 33.17 11.64
N ILE A 573 10.41 32.70 12.71
CA ILE A 573 9.81 32.08 13.89
C ILE A 573 10.25 32.84 15.13
N ASP A 574 9.30 33.44 15.86
CA ASP A 574 9.58 34.16 17.09
C ASP A 574 9.73 33.19 18.27
N ALA A 575 8.86 32.21 18.36
CA ALA A 575 8.87 31.25 19.45
C ALA A 575 8.19 29.93 19.09
N ILE A 576 8.58 28.89 19.82
CA ILE A 576 7.90 27.58 19.85
C ILE A 576 7.50 27.30 21.30
N GLU A 577 6.26 26.87 21.51
CA GLU A 577 5.78 26.42 22.83
C GLU A 577 5.55 24.94 22.81
N LEU A 578 6.10 24.21 23.79
CA LEU A 578 5.91 22.76 23.95
C LEU A 578 5.01 22.48 25.14
N LEU A 579 4.04 21.57 24.98
CA LEU A 579 3.21 21.09 26.09
C LEU A 579 3.98 20.01 26.86
N LEU A 580 4.59 20.40 27.99
CA LEU A 580 5.47 19.54 28.78
C LEU A 580 4.86 19.21 30.15
N LYS A 581 5.24 18.03 30.65
CA LYS A 581 4.99 17.59 32.03
C LYS A 581 6.28 17.17 32.70
N SER A 582 6.45 17.59 33.98
CA SER A 582 7.65 17.35 34.76
C SER A 582 7.37 16.45 35.97
N THR A 583 8.15 15.41 36.12
CA THR A 583 8.28 14.58 37.33
C THR A 583 9.61 14.79 38.04
N LEU A 584 10.33 15.85 37.68
CA LEU A 584 11.60 16.23 38.27
C LEU A 584 11.48 16.47 39.79
N LYS A 585 12.58 16.22 40.50
CA LYS A 585 12.70 16.53 41.95
C LYS A 585 13.36 17.89 42.23
N ALA A 586 14.02 18.46 41.24
CA ALA A 586 14.67 19.76 41.25
C ALA A 586 14.46 20.43 39.88
N PRO A 587 14.55 21.78 39.81
CA PRO A 587 14.48 22.47 38.52
C PRO A 587 15.55 21.98 37.55
N ALA A 588 15.19 21.83 36.28
CA ALA A 588 16.12 21.45 35.21
C ALA A 588 15.97 22.37 34.00
N GLU A 589 17.10 22.68 33.37
CA GLU A 589 17.11 23.40 32.12
C GLU A 589 16.82 22.46 30.95
N VAL A 590 15.82 22.78 30.13
CA VAL A 590 15.51 22.09 28.88
C VAL A 590 15.89 23.02 27.72
N LYS A 591 16.75 22.54 26.83
CA LYS A 591 17.12 23.24 25.60
C LYS A 591 16.27 22.74 24.44
N LEU A 592 15.62 23.66 23.73
CA LEU A 592 15.00 23.42 22.42
C LEU A 592 15.93 23.93 21.32
N ALA A 593 16.11 23.13 20.27
CA ALA A 593 16.78 23.52 19.06
C ALA A 593 15.83 23.51 17.87
N LEU A 594 15.97 24.47 16.96
CA LEU A 594 15.28 24.50 15.67
C LEU A 594 16.26 24.06 14.59
N ARG A 595 15.87 23.09 13.78
CA ARG A 595 16.68 22.56 12.67
C ARG A 595 15.89 22.53 11.37
N GLU A 596 16.58 22.68 10.24
CA GLU A 596 15.98 22.59 8.91
C GLU A 596 15.88 21.12 8.45
N ALA A 597 14.83 20.81 7.70
CA ALA A 597 14.61 19.51 7.06
C ALA A 597 14.41 19.70 5.54
N GLU A 598 15.01 18.83 4.73
CA GLU A 598 14.89 18.86 3.27
C GLU A 598 13.55 18.30 2.78
N HIS A 599 13.01 17.32 3.48
CA HIS A 599 11.75 16.67 3.15
C HIS A 599 11.03 16.18 4.42
N VAL A 600 9.81 15.69 4.27
CA VAL A 600 8.92 15.32 5.39
C VAL A 600 9.46 14.16 6.27
N TRP A 601 10.41 13.38 5.78
CA TRP A 601 11.06 12.27 6.53
C TRP A 601 12.49 12.61 7.00
N ASP A 602 12.93 13.87 6.85
CA ASP A 602 14.31 14.27 7.14
C ASP A 602 14.46 14.84 8.55
N PHE A 603 15.22 14.13 9.38
CA PHE A 603 15.57 14.53 10.73
C PHE A 603 17.09 14.46 10.97
N ARG A 604 17.90 14.55 9.90
CA ARG A 604 19.33 14.28 9.95
C ARG A 604 20.18 15.51 10.27
N ALA A 605 19.59 16.70 10.26
CA ALA A 605 20.36 17.93 10.49
C ALA A 605 21.04 17.91 11.87
N SER A 606 22.36 18.10 11.88
CA SER A 606 23.19 18.18 13.08
C SER A 606 23.45 19.62 13.55
N VAL A 607 23.10 20.62 12.73
CA VAL A 607 23.32 22.03 13.01
C VAL A 607 22.03 22.68 13.46
N ASP A 608 22.07 23.31 14.64
CA ASP A 608 20.96 24.11 15.15
C ASP A 608 20.92 25.45 14.40
N LEU A 609 19.80 25.74 13.73
CA LEU A 609 19.56 27.07 13.14
C LEU A 609 19.39 28.13 14.24
N ALA A 610 18.69 27.75 15.30
CA ALA A 610 18.52 28.55 16.50
C ALA A 610 18.28 27.62 17.71
N SER A 611 18.51 28.12 18.92
CA SER A 611 18.17 27.40 20.14
C SER A 611 17.78 28.35 21.26
N SER A 612 16.99 27.85 22.19
CA SER A 612 16.53 28.55 23.37
C SER A 612 16.41 27.58 24.53
N SER A 613 16.56 28.04 25.76
CA SER A 613 16.46 27.23 26.98
C SER A 613 15.38 27.78 27.91
N ALA A 614 14.74 26.87 28.65
CA ALA A 614 13.79 27.20 29.70
C ALA A 614 14.02 26.33 30.93
N VAL A 615 13.88 26.91 32.12
CA VAL A 615 13.97 26.17 33.40
C VAL A 615 12.60 25.60 33.74
N ILE A 616 12.50 24.28 33.82
CA ILE A 616 11.27 23.56 34.15
C ILE A 616 11.27 23.23 35.64
N GLN A 617 10.24 23.61 36.36
CA GLN A 617 10.06 23.37 37.78
C GLN A 617 9.55 21.95 38.07
N PRO A 618 9.84 21.39 39.25
CA PRO A 618 9.21 20.15 39.69
C PRO A 618 7.66 20.26 39.67
N GLY A 619 7.02 19.20 39.11
CA GLY A 619 5.55 19.13 39.02
C GLY A 619 4.90 20.10 38.03
N PHE A 620 5.68 20.76 37.19
CA PHE A 620 5.14 21.63 36.13
C PHE A 620 4.34 20.84 35.12
N GLU A 621 3.21 21.38 34.66
CA GLU A 621 2.40 20.87 33.57
C GLU A 621 1.83 22.02 32.77
N GLY A 622 2.13 22.13 31.48
CA GLY A 622 1.65 23.22 30.64
C GLY A 622 2.55 23.55 29.47
N PHE A 623 2.23 24.63 28.75
CA PHE A 623 3.05 25.13 27.66
C PHE A 623 4.26 25.89 28.20
N VAL A 624 5.43 25.49 27.69
CA VAL A 624 6.71 26.16 27.95
C VAL A 624 7.12 26.89 26.67
N ARG A 625 7.35 28.20 26.77
CA ARG A 625 7.73 29.06 25.65
C ARG A 625 9.26 29.11 25.48
N PHE A 626 9.73 28.83 24.29
CA PHE A 626 11.12 28.96 23.85
C PHE A 626 11.21 30.09 22.81
N ALA A 627 11.79 31.22 23.18
CA ALA A 627 11.99 32.36 22.27
C ALA A 627 13.17 32.10 21.35
N LEU A 628 12.94 32.15 20.03
CA LEU A 628 13.94 31.84 18.99
C LEU A 628 14.33 33.08 18.20
N ASN A 629 13.36 33.91 17.80
CA ASN A 629 13.53 35.16 17.03
C ASN A 629 14.46 34.94 15.81
N THR A 630 14.19 33.91 15.01
CA THR A 630 15.10 33.50 13.93
C THR A 630 14.44 33.58 12.56
N LYS A 631 15.25 33.86 11.53
CA LYS A 631 14.77 33.84 10.15
C LYS A 631 14.58 32.42 9.66
N THR A 632 13.53 32.22 8.88
CA THR A 632 13.16 30.98 8.21
C THR A 632 12.88 31.23 6.72
N GLN A 633 12.75 30.17 5.96
CA GLN A 633 12.40 30.24 4.54
C GLN A 633 10.97 29.66 4.36
N PRO A 634 10.01 30.46 3.88
CA PRO A 634 8.69 29.95 3.54
C PRO A 634 8.76 28.81 2.50
N GLY A 635 7.97 27.78 2.68
CA GLY A 635 7.95 26.63 1.76
C GLY A 635 8.94 25.53 2.11
N LYS A 636 9.56 25.57 3.28
CA LYS A 636 10.45 24.54 3.80
C LYS A 636 9.92 23.90 5.09
N PHE A 637 10.45 22.71 5.37
CA PHE A 637 10.25 22.03 6.65
C PHE A 637 11.33 22.41 7.67
N TYR A 638 10.91 22.46 8.92
CA TYR A 638 11.78 22.58 10.08
C TYR A 638 11.33 21.61 11.15
N TYR A 639 12.16 21.32 12.13
CA TYR A 639 11.74 20.56 13.30
C TYR A 639 12.28 21.13 14.61
N ALA A 640 11.41 21.09 15.63
CA ALA A 640 11.74 21.37 16.99
C ALA A 640 12.33 20.12 17.63
N TYR A 641 13.49 20.25 18.25
CA TYR A 641 14.26 19.17 18.85
C TYR A 641 14.51 19.45 20.33
N ILE A 642 14.30 18.45 21.19
CA ILE A 642 14.79 18.45 22.57
C ILE A 642 15.66 17.22 22.79
N GLY A 643 16.74 17.39 23.56
CA GLY A 643 17.63 16.31 23.96
C GLY A 643 16.99 15.37 24.97
N ARG A 644 17.75 14.36 25.41
CA ARG A 644 17.34 13.48 26.49
C ARG A 644 17.21 14.24 27.81
N HIS A 645 16.06 14.09 28.49
CA HIS A 645 15.75 14.68 29.80
C HIS A 645 14.97 13.68 30.63
N GLU A 646 15.60 13.06 31.63
CA GLU A 646 14.91 12.21 32.59
C GLU A 646 13.91 13.06 33.41
N GLY A 647 12.68 12.58 33.57
CA GLY A 647 11.63 13.26 34.31
C GLY A 647 10.91 14.36 33.55
N ILE A 648 11.20 14.54 32.26
CA ILE A 648 10.39 15.40 31.34
C ILE A 648 9.63 14.50 30.37
N ALA A 649 8.37 14.82 30.12
CA ALA A 649 7.57 14.21 29.08
C ALA A 649 6.94 15.30 28.19
N TRP A 650 6.83 15.01 26.89
CA TRP A 650 6.18 15.87 25.93
C TRP A 650 4.82 15.27 25.55
N ALA A 651 3.75 16.08 25.55
CA ALA A 651 2.43 15.62 25.18
C ALA A 651 2.40 15.17 23.72
N LEU A 652 1.83 13.98 23.48
CA LEU A 652 1.79 13.31 22.20
C LEU A 652 0.36 13.04 21.79
N HIS A 653 -0.05 13.57 20.66
CA HIS A 653 -1.34 13.24 20.04
C HIS A 653 -1.17 12.03 19.12
N ALA A 654 -1.93 10.99 19.37
CA ALA A 654 -2.09 9.88 18.44
C ALA A 654 -3.35 10.12 17.61
N ASP A 655 -3.26 9.90 16.32
CA ASP A 655 -4.43 9.95 15.46
C ASP A 655 -5.46 8.90 15.87
N GLU A 656 -6.70 9.35 16.04
CA GLU A 656 -7.84 8.45 16.20
C GLU A 656 -8.55 8.29 14.86
N PRO A 657 -9.09 7.11 14.56
CA PRO A 657 -9.94 6.93 13.38
C PRO A 657 -11.07 7.98 13.39
N GLY A 658 -11.17 8.73 12.30
CA GLY A 658 -12.16 9.79 12.14
C GLY A 658 -11.75 11.17 12.68
N LYS A 659 -10.54 11.31 13.20
CA LYS A 659 -9.96 12.59 13.58
C LYS A 659 -8.63 12.75 12.86
N PRO A 660 -8.62 13.25 11.62
CA PRO A 660 -7.43 13.34 10.80
C PRO A 660 -6.39 14.28 11.41
N SER A 661 -5.14 13.84 11.46
CA SER A 661 -4.03 14.73 11.75
C SER A 661 -3.62 15.45 10.46
N LEU A 662 -3.65 16.76 10.50
CA LEU A 662 -3.10 17.64 9.45
C LEU A 662 -1.61 17.88 9.64
N VAL A 663 -0.98 17.20 10.60
CA VAL A 663 0.30 17.63 11.12
C VAL A 663 1.38 16.65 10.71
N PRO A 664 2.53 17.14 10.28
CA PRO A 664 3.72 16.33 10.18
C PRO A 664 4.05 15.66 11.50
N VAL A 665 4.42 14.42 11.44
CA VAL A 665 4.58 13.52 12.59
C VAL A 665 5.75 13.89 13.49
N GLY A 666 5.64 13.51 14.77
CA GLY A 666 6.74 13.48 15.70
C GLY A 666 7.74 12.37 15.36
N THR A 667 8.90 12.40 15.97
CA THR A 667 9.92 11.40 15.79
C THR A 667 10.76 11.18 17.06
N THR A 668 11.32 9.99 17.16
CA THR A 668 12.33 9.65 18.16
C THR A 668 13.56 9.10 17.44
N PRO A 669 14.78 9.26 17.99
CA PRO A 669 15.94 8.61 17.38
C PRO A 669 15.77 7.09 17.46
N ALA A 670 16.13 6.43 16.37
CA ALA A 670 16.38 5.00 16.40
C ALA A 670 17.83 4.78 16.88
N ASP A 671 18.02 4.04 17.96
CA ASP A 671 19.35 3.59 18.39
C ASP A 671 19.89 2.58 17.37
N LEU A 672 20.77 3.05 16.48
CA LEU A 672 21.42 2.19 15.49
C LEU A 672 22.93 2.15 15.71
N PRO A 673 23.55 0.99 15.58
CA PRO A 673 24.99 0.93 15.41
C PRO A 673 25.38 1.71 14.14
N GLY A 674 26.14 2.77 14.28
CA GLY A 674 26.73 3.52 13.17
C GLY A 674 25.99 4.75 12.66
N GLY A 675 25.03 5.34 13.39
CA GLY A 675 24.49 6.64 12.99
C GLY A 675 23.21 7.09 13.66
N ASN A 676 23.07 8.38 13.82
CA ASN A 676 21.88 9.10 14.28
C ASN A 676 20.75 8.94 13.25
N ARG A 677 20.02 7.85 13.29
CA ARG A 677 18.83 7.69 12.46
C ARG A 677 17.58 7.93 13.28
N TRP A 678 16.75 8.82 12.75
CA TRP A 678 15.46 9.16 13.31
C TRP A 678 14.39 8.26 12.70
N ARG A 679 13.47 7.80 13.52
CA ARG A 679 12.28 7.09 13.08
C ARG A 679 11.09 8.02 13.25
N PRO A 680 10.38 8.39 12.18
CA PRO A 680 9.08 9.03 12.30
C PRO A 680 8.13 8.14 13.11
N LEU A 681 7.29 8.75 13.95
CA LEU A 681 6.23 8.02 14.63
C LEU A 681 5.16 7.66 13.61
N ALA A 682 4.79 6.37 13.58
CA ALA A 682 3.78 5.86 12.67
C ALA A 682 2.36 6.38 13.01
N GLY A 683 1.42 6.19 12.08
CA GLY A 683 0.00 6.45 12.32
C GLY A 683 -0.35 7.91 12.58
N GLY A 684 0.41 8.88 12.03
CA GLY A 684 0.10 10.30 12.15
C GLY A 684 0.29 10.91 13.54
N GLN A 685 1.06 10.26 14.41
CA GLN A 685 1.35 10.79 15.75
C GLN A 685 2.16 12.08 15.68
N SER A 686 1.80 13.07 16.50
CA SER A 686 2.48 14.36 16.59
C SER A 686 2.59 14.84 18.03
N PHE A 687 3.67 15.60 18.32
CA PHE A 687 3.78 16.26 19.61
C PHE A 687 2.96 17.56 19.64
N CYS A 688 2.42 17.90 20.82
CA CYS A 688 1.64 19.12 21.01
C CYS A 688 2.59 20.33 21.09
N ILE A 689 2.56 21.16 20.03
CA ILE A 689 3.33 22.42 19.95
C ILE A 689 2.45 23.59 19.54
N ARG A 690 2.93 24.81 19.79
CA ARG A 690 2.40 26.04 19.22
C ARG A 690 3.53 26.84 18.59
N LEU A 691 3.27 27.41 17.44
CA LEU A 691 4.21 28.23 16.68
C LEU A 691 3.80 29.69 16.70
N SER A 692 4.76 30.57 16.83
CA SER A 692 4.57 32.01 16.73
C SER A 692 5.55 32.58 15.71
N PRO A 693 5.06 33.24 14.62
CA PRO A 693 3.67 33.43 14.25
C PRO A 693 2.95 32.14 13.81
N GLU A 694 1.60 32.21 13.74
CA GLU A 694 0.78 31.12 13.18
C GLU A 694 1.22 30.81 11.75
N GLN A 695 1.29 29.52 11.42
CA GLN A 695 1.67 29.06 10.09
C GLN A 695 0.44 28.67 9.26
N ARG A 696 0.45 29.01 7.96
CA ARG A 696 -0.60 28.67 6.97
C ARG A 696 0.00 28.02 5.74
N PRO A 697 0.52 26.79 5.83
CA PRO A 697 1.21 26.13 4.74
C PRO A 697 0.30 25.50 3.71
N TYR A 698 -1.01 25.44 3.94
CA TYR A 698 -2.00 24.68 3.18
C TYR A 698 -2.75 25.54 2.15
N SER A 699 -2.02 26.46 1.53
CA SER A 699 -2.52 27.38 0.51
C SER A 699 -3.10 26.65 -0.71
N PRO A 700 -4.14 27.20 -1.38
CA PRO A 700 -4.64 26.68 -2.66
C PRO A 700 -3.57 26.64 -3.76
N ALA A 701 -2.50 27.44 -3.70
CA ALA A 701 -1.38 27.34 -4.59
C ALA A 701 -0.68 25.98 -4.59
N ASN A 702 -0.82 25.19 -3.53
CA ASN A 702 -0.28 23.83 -3.46
C ASN A 702 -0.91 22.90 -4.50
N LEU A 703 -2.18 23.14 -4.90
CA LEU A 703 -2.93 22.30 -5.86
C LEU A 703 -2.34 22.26 -7.26
N VAL A 704 -1.48 23.21 -7.60
CA VAL A 704 -0.85 23.35 -8.92
C VAL A 704 0.67 23.11 -8.89
N ARG A 705 1.20 22.67 -7.74
CA ARG A 705 2.64 22.37 -7.57
C ARG A 705 3.06 21.04 -8.20
N GLY A 706 2.10 20.13 -8.40
CA GLY A 706 2.32 18.89 -9.15
C GLY A 706 2.78 17.69 -8.33
N SER A 707 2.60 17.70 -7.01
CA SER A 707 2.79 16.51 -6.16
C SER A 707 1.50 16.14 -5.46
N THR A 708 1.23 14.85 -5.34
CA THR A 708 -0.02 14.31 -4.78
C THR A 708 0.12 13.78 -3.35
N ARG A 709 1.23 14.10 -2.66
CA ARG A 709 1.44 13.80 -1.24
C ARG A 709 2.51 14.73 -0.64
N PRO A 710 2.62 14.78 0.71
CA PRO A 710 3.76 15.41 1.36
C PRO A 710 5.07 14.71 0.95
N ASP A 711 6.07 15.50 0.58
CA ASP A 711 7.41 15.08 0.20
C ASP A 711 8.40 16.23 0.50
N LEU A 712 8.84 16.98 -0.49
CA LEU A 712 9.65 18.20 -0.32
C LEU A 712 8.85 19.36 0.27
N TRP A 713 7.54 19.28 0.23
CA TRP A 713 6.58 20.21 0.80
C TRP A 713 5.29 19.45 1.18
N THR A 714 4.36 20.12 1.87
CA THR A 714 3.05 19.55 2.26
C THR A 714 2.20 19.14 1.05
N ASN A 715 2.26 19.90 -0.04
CA ASN A 715 1.64 19.64 -1.33
C ASN A 715 0.11 19.44 -1.31
N PHE A 716 -0.59 19.93 -0.28
CA PHE A 716 -2.05 19.88 -0.26
C PHE A 716 -2.66 21.21 0.19
N TYR A 717 -3.90 21.41 -0.22
CA TYR A 717 -4.78 22.46 0.26
C TYR A 717 -5.73 21.90 1.32
N THR A 718 -6.03 22.68 2.34
CA THR A 718 -7.16 22.43 3.22
C THR A 718 -7.97 23.70 3.46
N SER A 719 -9.32 23.58 3.44
CA SER A 719 -10.19 24.68 3.87
C SER A 719 -10.12 24.89 5.38
N ASP A 720 -10.53 26.05 5.86
CA ASP A 720 -10.62 26.33 7.30
C ASP A 720 -11.73 25.49 7.95
N PRO A 721 -11.42 24.62 8.93
CA PRO A 721 -12.42 23.80 9.60
C PRO A 721 -13.44 24.60 10.44
N ALA A 722 -13.18 25.89 10.69
CA ALA A 722 -14.12 26.80 11.35
C ALA A 722 -15.18 27.37 10.38
N GLN A 723 -14.98 27.21 9.07
CA GLN A 723 -15.92 27.68 8.05
C GLN A 723 -16.81 26.53 7.56
N PRO A 724 -18.13 26.75 7.43
CA PRO A 724 -19.04 25.70 6.97
C PRO A 724 -18.88 25.41 5.47
N PHE A 725 -19.38 24.27 5.04
CA PHE A 725 -19.61 24.00 3.61
C PHE A 725 -20.84 24.79 3.12
N PRO A 726 -20.93 25.16 1.80
CA PRO A 726 -19.98 24.80 0.76
C PRO A 726 -18.70 25.65 0.82
N GLN A 727 -17.58 25.02 0.43
CA GLN A 727 -16.31 25.67 0.17
C GLN A 727 -16.00 25.64 -1.33
N TRP A 728 -15.17 26.55 -1.83
CA TRP A 728 -14.79 26.52 -3.22
C TRP A 728 -13.28 26.77 -3.42
N ILE A 729 -12.79 26.23 -4.54
CA ILE A 729 -11.45 26.46 -5.08
C ILE A 729 -11.62 26.97 -6.51
N GLU A 730 -10.92 28.04 -6.88
CA GLU A 730 -10.96 28.62 -8.22
C GLU A 730 -9.55 28.67 -8.82
N LEU A 731 -9.44 28.21 -10.05
CA LEU A 731 -8.24 28.33 -10.89
C LEU A 731 -8.49 29.38 -11.96
N SER A 732 -7.63 30.41 -12.02
CA SER A 732 -7.62 31.41 -13.07
C SER A 732 -6.49 31.09 -14.05
N LEU A 733 -6.84 30.74 -15.29
CA LEU A 733 -5.91 30.47 -16.38
C LEU A 733 -5.38 31.79 -16.96
N SER A 734 -4.22 31.76 -17.59
CA SER A 734 -3.60 32.95 -18.18
C SER A 734 -4.39 33.54 -19.35
N ARG A 735 -5.25 32.76 -19.98
CA ARG A 735 -6.12 33.18 -21.10
C ARG A 735 -7.31 32.24 -21.23
N PRO A 736 -8.41 32.68 -21.84
CA PRO A 736 -9.51 31.79 -22.22
C PRO A 736 -9.01 30.67 -23.14
N THR A 737 -9.25 29.41 -22.72
CA THR A 737 -8.80 28.22 -23.43
C THR A 737 -9.95 27.24 -23.57
N ARG A 738 -9.98 26.46 -24.64
CA ARG A 738 -10.97 25.42 -24.87
C ARG A 738 -10.61 24.20 -24.09
N ILE A 739 -11.26 23.97 -22.93
CA ILE A 739 -11.00 22.87 -21.98
C ILE A 739 -12.06 21.79 -22.14
N SER A 740 -11.66 20.52 -21.92
CA SER A 740 -12.56 19.37 -21.97
C SER A 740 -12.30 18.32 -20.88
N GLN A 741 -11.24 18.48 -20.08
CA GLN A 741 -10.92 17.50 -19.05
C GLN A 741 -10.33 18.17 -17.81
N ILE A 742 -10.75 17.69 -16.64
CA ILE A 742 -10.19 18.04 -15.33
C ILE A 742 -9.88 16.79 -14.54
N HIS A 743 -8.69 16.74 -13.91
CA HIS A 743 -8.30 15.72 -12.95
C HIS A 743 -8.24 16.33 -11.56
N ILE A 744 -8.79 15.65 -10.60
CA ILE A 744 -8.78 16.09 -9.19
C ILE A 744 -8.23 14.95 -8.34
N THR A 745 -7.24 15.25 -7.49
CA THR A 745 -6.72 14.30 -6.50
C THR A 745 -7.12 14.77 -5.11
N PHE A 746 -8.02 14.01 -4.49
CA PHE A 746 -8.52 14.22 -3.14
C PHE A 746 -7.62 13.56 -2.11
N ASP A 747 -7.81 13.90 -0.84
CA ASP A 747 -7.16 13.21 0.27
C ASP A 747 -7.98 11.97 0.67
N THR A 748 -7.32 10.83 0.72
CA THR A 748 -7.83 9.57 1.29
C THR A 748 -6.96 9.11 2.45
N ASP A 749 -6.23 10.05 3.06
CA ASP A 749 -5.34 9.84 4.19
C ASP A 749 -4.26 8.78 3.94
N VAL A 750 -3.34 9.08 3.00
CA VAL A 750 -2.20 8.20 2.67
C VAL A 750 -1.20 8.00 3.82
N ASN A 751 -1.52 8.53 5.00
CA ASN A 751 -0.78 8.36 6.24
C ASN A 751 -1.26 7.18 7.08
N ARG A 752 -2.33 6.51 6.68
CA ARG A 752 -2.97 5.44 7.44
C ARG A 752 -3.22 4.20 6.64
N HIS A 753 -3.12 3.11 7.36
CA HIS A 753 -3.74 1.86 6.99
C HIS A 753 -5.27 1.91 7.19
N VAL A 754 -6.04 1.24 6.33
CA VAL A 754 -7.50 1.25 6.37
C VAL A 754 -8.04 -0.18 6.41
N ASP A 755 -8.54 -0.56 7.56
CA ASP A 755 -9.05 -1.91 7.86
C ASP A 755 -10.57 -1.96 8.18
N LEU A 756 -11.25 -0.82 8.19
CA LEU A 756 -12.66 -0.73 8.59
C LEU A 756 -13.62 -1.21 7.48
N PRO A 757 -14.69 -1.95 7.82
CA PRO A 757 -15.69 -2.39 6.85
C PRO A 757 -16.52 -1.22 6.34
N LEU A 758 -16.98 -1.31 5.09
CA LEU A 758 -17.81 -0.30 4.42
C LEU A 758 -17.23 1.12 4.56
N PHE A 759 -15.89 1.21 4.52
CA PHE A 759 -15.15 2.41 4.86
C PHE A 759 -15.07 3.40 3.69
N ARG A 760 -15.21 4.67 4.03
CA ARG A 760 -14.85 5.81 3.19
C ARG A 760 -13.96 6.74 4.01
N SER A 761 -12.86 7.19 3.44
CA SER A 761 -11.96 8.12 4.13
C SER A 761 -12.72 9.38 4.53
N TYR A 762 -12.67 9.75 5.81
CA TYR A 762 -13.39 10.92 6.34
C TYR A 762 -12.96 12.22 5.67
N GLU A 763 -11.70 12.31 5.25
CA GLU A 763 -11.06 13.44 4.59
C GLU A 763 -11.49 13.58 3.15
N CYS A 764 -11.91 12.49 2.52
CA CYS A 764 -12.27 12.49 1.12
C CYS A 764 -13.51 13.37 0.89
N VAL A 765 -13.40 14.26 -0.08
CA VAL A 765 -14.53 15.07 -0.53
C VAL A 765 -15.59 14.14 -1.12
N LYS A 766 -16.79 14.18 -0.54
CA LYS A 766 -17.92 13.34 -0.90
C LYS A 766 -18.71 13.90 -2.07
N GLN A 767 -19.11 15.16 -1.94
CA GLN A 767 -19.99 15.81 -2.92
C GLN A 767 -19.38 17.12 -3.39
N TYR A 768 -19.29 17.27 -4.71
CA TYR A 768 -18.77 18.46 -5.36
C TYR A 768 -19.29 18.60 -6.78
N ASP A 769 -19.17 19.81 -7.32
CA ASP A 769 -19.32 20.08 -8.75
C ASP A 769 -18.15 20.92 -9.27
N VAL A 770 -17.95 20.83 -10.57
CA VAL A 770 -16.98 21.64 -11.32
C VAL A 770 -17.74 22.57 -12.24
N ALA A 771 -17.45 23.86 -12.16
CA ALA A 771 -18.03 24.87 -13.00
C ALA A 771 -16.94 25.63 -13.79
N ALA A 772 -17.22 25.95 -15.04
CA ALA A 772 -16.41 26.85 -15.87
C ALA A 772 -17.12 28.21 -16.03
N TRP A 773 -16.35 29.28 -16.08
CA TRP A 773 -16.86 30.63 -16.34
C TRP A 773 -17.09 30.82 -17.83
N VAL A 774 -18.33 30.88 -18.26
CA VAL A 774 -18.72 30.98 -19.66
C VAL A 774 -19.78 32.09 -19.82
N ASP A 775 -19.56 33.00 -20.73
CA ASP A 775 -20.52 34.10 -21.07
C ASP A 775 -20.98 34.91 -19.82
N GLY A 776 -20.06 35.17 -18.88
CA GLY A 776 -20.35 35.99 -17.72
C GLY A 776 -21.04 35.25 -16.55
N GLN A 777 -21.14 33.92 -16.60
CA GLN A 777 -21.78 33.12 -15.56
C GLN A 777 -21.05 31.77 -15.32
N TRP A 778 -21.23 31.20 -14.15
CA TRP A 778 -20.75 29.87 -13.84
C TRP A 778 -21.67 28.81 -14.48
N LYS A 779 -21.09 27.94 -15.29
CA LYS A 779 -21.76 26.80 -15.91
C LYS A 779 -21.18 25.51 -15.37
N ALA A 780 -21.99 24.66 -14.74
CA ALA A 780 -21.56 23.34 -14.29
C ALA A 780 -21.17 22.47 -15.49
N VAL A 781 -19.98 21.84 -15.42
CA VAL A 781 -19.45 20.95 -16.46
C VAL A 781 -19.28 19.52 -15.97
N ALA A 782 -19.19 19.31 -14.65
CA ALA A 782 -19.15 17.99 -14.03
C ALA A 782 -19.71 18.07 -12.61
N ALA A 783 -20.22 16.95 -12.07
CA ALA A 783 -20.65 16.84 -10.69
C ALA A 783 -20.47 15.41 -10.20
N GLU A 784 -20.27 15.27 -8.89
CA GLU A 784 -20.14 13.99 -8.18
C GLU A 784 -20.90 14.03 -6.85
N GLY A 785 -21.71 13.01 -6.57
CA GLY A 785 -22.59 12.99 -5.40
C GLY A 785 -22.12 12.10 -4.25
N ASP A 786 -21.30 11.09 -4.52
CA ASP A 786 -20.79 10.15 -3.50
C ASP A 786 -19.37 9.66 -3.89
N ASN A 787 -18.43 10.60 -4.04
CA ASN A 787 -17.04 10.27 -4.33
C ASN A 787 -16.37 9.64 -3.09
N TYR A 788 -15.63 8.57 -3.30
CA TYR A 788 -14.75 7.94 -2.32
C TYR A 788 -13.38 7.60 -2.90
N HIS A 789 -13.18 7.90 -4.17
CA HIS A 789 -11.90 7.71 -4.86
C HIS A 789 -10.96 8.88 -4.64
N ARG A 790 -9.70 8.56 -4.52
CA ARG A 790 -8.63 9.55 -4.43
C ARG A 790 -8.47 10.36 -5.72
N LYS A 791 -8.47 9.68 -6.87
CA LYS A 791 -8.31 10.30 -8.19
C LYS A 791 -9.62 10.26 -8.97
N LYS A 792 -10.06 11.43 -9.45
CA LYS A 792 -11.21 11.57 -10.36
C LYS A 792 -10.79 12.28 -11.62
N VAL A 793 -11.23 11.75 -12.74
CA VAL A 793 -11.05 12.34 -14.06
C VAL A 793 -12.43 12.62 -14.66
N HIS A 794 -12.74 13.88 -14.90
CA HIS A 794 -13.96 14.29 -15.57
C HIS A 794 -13.64 14.74 -16.99
N SER A 795 -14.31 14.12 -17.97
CA SER A 795 -14.32 14.56 -19.35
C SER A 795 -15.71 15.13 -19.65
N PHE A 796 -15.76 16.26 -20.33
CA PHE A 796 -16.99 16.99 -20.64
C PHE A 796 -16.91 17.62 -22.01
N ASP A 797 -18.07 18.07 -22.54
CA ASP A 797 -18.14 18.82 -23.79
C ASP A 797 -17.25 20.06 -23.71
N PRO A 798 -16.40 20.31 -24.73
CA PRO A 798 -15.43 21.39 -24.64
C PRO A 798 -16.08 22.76 -24.43
N VAL A 799 -15.58 23.51 -23.46
CA VAL A 799 -16.01 24.89 -23.15
C VAL A 799 -14.80 25.83 -23.20
N VAL A 800 -15.03 27.07 -23.67
CA VAL A 800 -13.99 28.11 -23.63
C VAL A 800 -14.10 28.87 -22.31
N SER A 801 -13.07 28.82 -21.51
CA SER A 801 -13.05 29.48 -20.21
C SER A 801 -11.61 29.83 -19.78
N ASP A 802 -11.50 30.88 -18.98
CA ASP A 802 -10.27 31.27 -18.27
C ASP A 802 -10.36 31.02 -16.75
N ARG A 803 -11.55 30.61 -16.25
CA ARG A 803 -11.76 30.31 -14.82
C ARG A 803 -12.53 29.02 -14.63
N ILE A 804 -12.04 28.21 -13.70
CA ILE A 804 -12.63 26.93 -13.33
C ILE A 804 -12.82 26.95 -11.81
N ARG A 805 -13.99 26.55 -11.33
CA ARG A 805 -14.28 26.48 -9.90
C ARG A 805 -14.71 25.06 -9.52
N ILE A 806 -14.17 24.56 -8.44
CA ILE A 806 -14.60 23.32 -7.78
C ILE A 806 -15.38 23.75 -6.53
N ASN A 807 -16.70 23.51 -6.54
CA ASN A 807 -17.58 23.77 -5.40
C ASN A 807 -17.69 22.50 -4.58
N ILE A 808 -17.26 22.53 -3.32
CA ILE A 808 -17.21 21.38 -2.42
C ILE A 808 -18.35 21.52 -1.41
N HIS A 809 -19.26 20.55 -1.43
CA HIS A 809 -20.50 20.58 -0.65
C HIS A 809 -20.39 19.78 0.66
N SER A 810 -19.61 18.70 0.65
CA SER A 810 -19.41 17.87 1.83
C SER A 810 -18.18 16.94 1.72
N THR A 811 -17.72 16.44 2.87
CA THR A 811 -16.77 15.33 3.00
C THR A 811 -17.47 14.10 3.58
N HIS A 812 -16.75 13.00 3.82
CA HIS A 812 -17.29 11.83 4.54
C HIS A 812 -17.25 11.96 6.07
N GLY A 813 -16.86 13.11 6.60
CA GLY A 813 -16.87 13.37 8.05
C GLY A 813 -15.91 14.45 8.52
N ALA A 814 -14.87 14.78 7.74
CA ALA A 814 -13.96 15.87 8.08
C ALA A 814 -14.66 17.24 7.97
N LYS A 815 -14.32 18.16 8.86
CA LYS A 815 -14.83 19.54 8.87
C LYS A 815 -14.20 20.41 7.79
N ALA A 816 -13.08 19.99 7.21
CA ALA A 816 -12.33 20.71 6.19
C ALA A 816 -12.22 19.87 4.92
N ALA A 817 -12.33 20.51 3.76
CA ALA A 817 -12.03 19.90 2.48
C ALA A 817 -10.52 19.85 2.27
N ARG A 818 -10.01 18.72 1.76
CA ARG A 818 -8.59 18.52 1.52
C ARG A 818 -8.32 17.92 0.15
N LEU A 819 -7.47 18.59 -0.63
CA LEU A 819 -7.10 18.19 -1.99
C LEU A 819 -5.58 18.31 -2.18
N TYR A 820 -5.02 17.43 -3.01
CA TYR A 820 -3.59 17.45 -3.35
C TYR A 820 -3.31 18.13 -4.70
N GLU A 821 -4.09 17.84 -5.73
CA GLU A 821 -3.79 18.30 -7.07
C GLU A 821 -5.04 18.54 -7.91
N VAL A 822 -4.99 19.57 -8.74
CA VAL A 822 -5.94 19.80 -9.82
C VAL A 822 -5.16 19.98 -11.13
N ARG A 823 -5.56 19.23 -12.17
CA ARG A 823 -5.02 19.38 -13.55
C ARG A 823 -6.14 19.73 -14.51
N VAL A 824 -5.83 20.51 -15.53
CA VAL A 824 -6.77 20.96 -16.55
C VAL A 824 -6.15 20.76 -17.93
N TYR A 825 -6.92 20.17 -18.85
CA TYR A 825 -6.44 19.85 -20.19
C TYR A 825 -7.34 20.44 -21.28
N GLU A 826 -6.70 20.84 -22.39
CA GLU A 826 -7.36 21.25 -23.61
C GLU A 826 -8.18 20.10 -24.25
N ALA A 827 -9.14 20.50 -25.08
CA ALA A 827 -9.98 19.59 -25.87
C ALA A 827 -9.20 18.91 -26.99
#